data_0e10be0e21b948625a7840cf76e00d2a
#
_entry.id   0e10be0e21b948625a7840cf76e00d2a
#
_cell.length_a   1.000
_cell.length_b   1.000
_cell.length_c   1.000
_cell.angle_alpha   90.00
_cell.angle_beta   90.00
_cell.angle_gamma   90.00
#
_symmetry.space_group_name_H-M   'P 1'
#
loop_
_entity.id
_entity.type
_entity.pdbx_description
1 polymer ?
#
loop_
_entity_poly.entity_id
_entity_poly.type
_entity_poly.pdbx_seq_one_letter_code
_entity_poly.pdbx_strand_id
1 'polypeptide(L)'
;MRRGAFAAAGAAGAALLAVLIPLYDAPQPRGLSVTRGRVREVADAEARKWGIPVDKAFVVTTQDGSLLLDKELRDKPDLRRKADLDPVVGPRLFGFRVTYWRNGFDKYPPFGDVAVSRTGEILTVRRQARTEETGASPKADDLRPAADAFVASRAFPGAPNPVYEDVRPNVLRSRTDNVFRYKVPSTFPTGDVVCYLTVSFTGDQPAGYELVEEYRDGRRFAYDSGVGETFLRFAGIFALLFVLLAVFLKKYHAGEVGVETGAVLFAAAIALCLSSTVLVATWSATGTALGSADMRTTTFAVAGFKFLFYDIPLSLLVFLAWSVGESIARERWGERLASFDAVLRRDAFNATVGGSLLAGLLASPAVAACALLVPALAMRSGAAWATVGSGTRESLNAIAGPAVVVLSATLDALLFACVGLLFLLSFFHRRRLLAVGVALTAVFGALMGILPPPLAPFLTKFALGIGGIAAVLVVFAFSDLLTAATAVLGGGLALYFLPLLLAESGPARTGPLLGIAIPIGGLALLAAAGLATRRTIAYSYDDLAPHVKRIVERERIKAEIDAANRIQAALLPSSHPDLGSASLASSYRAATEIGGDYFDFLPLGDGKLGLAFGDVAGHGLTSGIVMAMTKAALLVQVKHDASPVRVLEVLNDIVMKTAPKRMLMTFFFGVLDSENSSLRFASAGHLDPYVFRAREKKLELLSSWGFPLGVKRREPFHEAVVRFDPGDRLVLYSDGLIEALNDDGEPFGFERFEGVILSRGAQGADVLKQALLESVKSFTRNRPPEDDQTLVVVSFEDRQVVALRAS
;
A
#
# COMPACT_ATOMS: atom_id res chain seq x y z
N MET A 1 -1.58 21.75 -22.98
CA MET A 1 -2.62 22.17 -22.02
C MET A 1 -2.29 21.80 -20.57
N ARG A 2 -1.84 20.56 -20.24
CA ARG A 2 -1.58 20.13 -18.84
C ARG A 2 -0.49 20.93 -18.10
N ARG A 3 0.64 21.29 -18.78
CA ARG A 3 1.74 22.06 -18.15
C ARG A 3 1.33 23.46 -17.71
N GLY A 4 0.48 24.14 -18.48
CA GLY A 4 -0.07 25.44 -18.10
C GLY A 4 -0.95 25.36 -16.84
N ALA A 5 -1.73 24.28 -16.68
CA ALA A 5 -2.53 24.06 -15.47
C ALA A 5 -1.66 23.84 -14.22
N PHE A 6 -0.56 23.08 -14.31
CA PHE A 6 0.38 22.92 -13.20
C PHE A 6 1.12 24.20 -12.86
N ALA A 7 1.49 25.02 -13.87
CA ALA A 7 2.09 26.33 -13.62
C ALA A 7 1.11 27.28 -12.93
N ALA A 8 -0.16 27.31 -13.34
CA ALA A 8 -1.21 28.13 -12.72
C ALA A 8 -1.49 27.67 -11.27
N ALA A 9 -1.62 26.35 -11.06
CA ALA A 9 -1.79 25.77 -9.73
C ALA A 9 -0.59 26.07 -8.81
N GLY A 10 0.63 25.98 -9.34
CA GLY A 10 1.85 26.32 -8.63
C GLY A 10 1.93 27.79 -8.23
N ALA A 11 1.59 28.71 -9.16
CA ALA A 11 1.54 30.14 -8.88
C ALA A 11 0.49 30.48 -7.81
N ALA A 12 -0.71 29.89 -7.90
CA ALA A 12 -1.74 30.04 -6.87
C ALA A 12 -1.30 29.46 -5.53
N GLY A 13 -0.64 28.28 -5.55
CA GLY A 13 -0.06 27.67 -4.36
C GLY A 13 1.04 28.51 -3.71
N ALA A 14 1.93 29.11 -4.51
CA ALA A 14 2.97 30.02 -4.01
C ALA A 14 2.38 31.28 -3.36
N ALA A 15 1.36 31.88 -4.00
CA ALA A 15 0.63 33.01 -3.43
C ALA A 15 -0.06 32.64 -2.11
N LEU A 16 -0.69 31.46 -2.05
CA LEU A 16 -1.32 30.96 -0.84
C LEU A 16 -0.31 30.68 0.27
N LEU A 17 0.87 30.09 -0.06
CA LEU A 17 1.97 29.87 0.91
C LEU A 17 2.47 31.18 1.51
N ALA A 18 2.58 32.23 0.71
CA ALA A 18 3.00 33.55 1.20
C ALA A 18 2.04 34.09 2.28
N VAL A 19 0.76 33.72 2.23
CA VAL A 19 -0.25 34.06 3.25
C VAL A 19 -0.21 33.06 4.43
N LEU A 20 -0.09 31.75 4.15
CA LEU A 20 -0.21 30.73 5.18
C LEU A 20 1.02 30.60 6.07
N ILE A 21 2.24 30.79 5.52
CA ILE A 21 3.47 30.66 6.32
C ILE A 21 3.53 31.65 7.48
N PRO A 22 3.17 32.94 7.33
CA PRO A 22 3.08 33.85 8.46
C PRO A 22 2.01 33.46 9.50
N LEU A 23 0.97 32.73 9.10
CA LEU A 23 -0.06 32.21 10.00
C LEU A 23 0.40 30.94 10.72
N TYR A 24 1.32 30.19 10.10
CA TYR A 24 1.96 29.03 10.67
C TYR A 24 3.12 29.47 11.58
N ASP A 25 2.81 29.71 12.84
CA ASP A 25 3.78 30.11 13.83
C ASP A 25 4.52 28.88 14.40
N ALA A 26 5.41 28.29 13.59
CA ALA A 26 6.29 27.27 14.09
C ALA A 26 7.19 27.86 15.19
N PRO A 27 7.46 27.10 16.29
CA PRO A 27 8.44 27.50 17.26
C PRO A 27 9.83 27.43 16.63
N GLN A 28 10.25 28.55 16.09
CA GLN A 28 11.53 28.68 15.43
C GLN A 28 12.44 29.53 16.30
N PRO A 29 13.73 29.20 16.37
CA PRO A 29 14.67 30.06 17.04
C PRO A 29 14.83 31.35 16.23
N ARG A 30 14.15 32.42 16.63
CA ARG A 30 14.35 33.75 16.02
C ARG A 30 15.64 34.37 16.51
N GLY A 31 16.35 35.03 15.59
CA GLY A 31 17.60 35.75 15.92
C GLY A 31 18.76 34.81 16.20
N LEU A 32 18.81 33.65 15.58
CA LEU A 32 19.98 32.79 15.63
C LEU A 32 21.17 33.44 14.87
N SER A 33 22.14 33.94 15.61
CA SER A 33 23.30 34.65 15.05
C SER A 33 24.59 33.81 15.04
N VAL A 34 24.57 32.59 15.63
CA VAL A 34 25.72 31.72 15.76
C VAL A 34 25.53 30.42 14.97
N THR A 35 26.62 29.95 14.37
CA THR A 35 26.73 28.62 13.81
C THR A 35 27.12 27.59 14.86
N ARG A 36 26.87 26.30 14.63
CA ARG A 36 27.29 25.22 15.53
C ARG A 36 28.81 25.20 15.76
N GLY A 37 29.61 25.52 14.72
CA GLY A 37 31.05 25.66 14.86
C GLY A 37 31.43 26.78 15.84
N ARG A 38 30.76 27.94 15.72
CA ARG A 38 31.00 29.06 16.65
C ARG A 38 30.54 28.75 18.07
N VAL A 39 29.41 28.09 18.24
CA VAL A 39 28.95 27.60 19.56
C VAL A 39 30.01 26.71 20.19
N ARG A 40 30.59 25.79 19.39
CA ARG A 40 31.65 24.89 19.89
C ARG A 40 32.90 25.65 20.30
N GLU A 41 33.37 26.61 19.52
CA GLU A 41 34.55 27.46 19.84
C GLU A 41 34.33 28.22 21.16
N VAL A 42 33.17 28.86 21.31
CA VAL A 42 32.81 29.62 22.52
C VAL A 42 32.76 28.72 23.76
N ALA A 43 32.09 27.55 23.61
CA ALA A 43 31.95 26.58 24.69
C ALA A 43 33.31 25.98 25.09
N ASP A 44 34.19 25.61 24.11
CA ASP A 44 35.51 25.05 24.38
C ASP A 44 36.42 26.06 25.09
N ALA A 45 36.32 27.33 24.70
CA ALA A 45 37.10 28.40 25.36
C ALA A 45 36.66 28.58 26.82
N GLU A 46 35.38 28.57 27.11
CA GLU A 46 34.86 28.70 28.47
C GLU A 46 35.14 27.44 29.30
N ALA A 47 34.91 26.25 28.73
CA ALA A 47 35.17 24.97 29.39
C ALA A 47 36.63 24.85 29.91
N ARG A 48 37.61 25.32 29.11
CA ARG A 48 39.02 25.35 29.55
C ARG A 48 39.24 26.25 30.76
N LYS A 49 38.56 27.42 30.86
CA LYS A 49 38.64 28.31 32.03
C LYS A 49 38.16 27.64 33.32
N TRP A 50 37.17 26.76 33.19
CA TRP A 50 36.59 25.98 34.29
C TRP A 50 37.35 24.67 34.57
N GLY A 51 38.49 24.43 33.92
CA GLY A 51 39.28 23.22 34.07
C GLY A 51 38.60 21.94 33.51
N ILE A 52 37.65 22.07 32.59
CA ILE A 52 37.07 20.94 31.86
C ILE A 52 38.08 20.49 30.79
N PRO A 53 38.50 19.21 30.76
CA PRO A 53 39.56 18.73 29.87
C PRO A 53 39.01 18.49 28.44
N VAL A 54 38.88 19.56 27.67
CA VAL A 54 38.31 19.57 26.32
C VAL A 54 39.03 18.60 25.39
N ASP A 55 40.39 18.54 25.45
CA ASP A 55 41.19 17.72 24.51
C ASP A 55 41.11 16.20 24.80
N LYS A 56 40.66 15.82 26.00
CA LYS A 56 40.45 14.42 26.43
C LYS A 56 39.00 13.98 26.39
N ALA A 57 38.09 14.87 25.98
CA ALA A 57 36.67 14.64 26.03
C ALA A 57 36.12 14.22 24.66
N PHE A 58 35.15 13.30 24.66
CA PHE A 58 34.21 13.12 23.55
C PHE A 58 33.14 14.19 23.67
N VAL A 59 33.03 15.07 22.69
CA VAL A 59 32.19 16.25 22.79
C VAL A 59 30.99 16.20 21.91
N VAL A 60 29.84 16.40 22.53
CA VAL A 60 28.53 16.38 21.91
C VAL A 60 27.90 17.76 22.01
N THR A 61 27.43 18.28 20.89
CA THR A 61 26.66 19.54 20.86
C THR A 61 25.18 19.19 20.56
N THR A 62 24.32 19.50 21.50
CA THR A 62 22.86 19.30 21.38
C THR A 62 22.15 20.64 21.37
N GLN A 63 20.90 20.65 20.87
CA GLN A 63 20.01 21.76 21.15
C GLN A 63 19.70 21.79 22.64
N ASP A 64 19.62 22.98 23.22
CA ASP A 64 19.23 23.22 24.59
C ASP A 64 18.05 24.19 24.65
N GLY A 65 17.31 24.16 25.72
CA GLY A 65 16.20 25.07 25.99
C GLY A 65 15.33 24.53 27.11
N SER A 66 14.62 25.43 27.78
CA SER A 66 13.74 25.07 28.87
C SER A 66 12.50 24.31 28.35
N LEU A 67 12.44 23.00 28.57
CA LEU A 67 11.29 22.18 28.26
C LEU A 67 10.04 22.60 29.04
N LEU A 68 10.25 23.14 30.26
CA LEU A 68 9.17 23.57 31.12
C LEU A 68 8.52 24.86 30.61
N LEU A 69 9.35 25.85 30.20
CA LEU A 69 8.87 27.07 29.54
C LEU A 69 8.21 26.76 28.19
N ASP A 70 8.78 25.85 27.40
CA ASP A 70 8.20 25.41 26.15
C ASP A 70 6.80 24.82 26.36
N LYS A 71 6.62 24.01 27.39
CA LYS A 71 5.30 23.43 27.74
C LYS A 71 4.29 24.51 28.11
N GLU A 72 4.67 25.45 28.98
CA GLU A 72 3.78 26.49 29.49
C GLU A 72 3.38 27.54 28.41
N LEU A 73 4.21 27.70 27.39
CA LEU A 73 3.98 28.64 26.29
C LEU A 73 3.45 27.96 25.02
N ARG A 74 3.34 26.64 25.02
CA ARG A 74 3.06 25.83 23.82
C ARG A 74 1.73 26.15 23.15
N ASP A 75 0.68 26.36 23.93
CA ASP A 75 -0.68 26.65 23.50
C ASP A 75 -1.00 28.15 23.47
N LYS A 76 0.01 29.02 23.69
CA LYS A 76 -0.12 30.48 23.80
C LYS A 76 0.79 31.20 22.78
N PRO A 77 0.49 31.15 21.47
CA PRO A 77 1.41 31.62 20.42
C PRO A 77 1.77 33.12 20.56
N ASP A 78 0.82 33.97 20.93
CA ASP A 78 1.09 35.40 21.12
C ASP A 78 1.99 35.69 22.31
N LEU A 79 1.82 34.94 23.41
CA LEU A 79 2.68 35.02 24.57
C LEU A 79 4.07 34.48 24.26
N ARG A 80 4.16 33.41 23.48
CA ARG A 80 5.43 32.83 23.03
C ARG A 80 6.26 33.79 22.18
N ARG A 81 5.62 34.53 21.26
CA ARG A 81 6.31 35.58 20.49
C ARG A 81 6.87 36.69 21.37
N LYS A 82 6.15 37.08 22.40
CA LYS A 82 6.63 38.08 23.39
C LYS A 82 7.74 37.52 24.25
N ALA A 83 7.63 36.22 24.63
CA ALA A 83 8.65 35.54 25.40
C ALA A 83 10.01 35.47 24.69
N ASP A 84 9.99 35.32 23.37
CA ASP A 84 11.20 35.28 22.56
C ASP A 84 12.04 36.59 22.59
N LEU A 85 11.38 37.72 22.85
CA LEU A 85 11.97 39.03 22.96
C LEU A 85 12.28 39.44 24.43
N ASP A 86 11.81 38.66 25.39
CA ASP A 86 12.00 38.97 26.80
C ASP A 86 13.46 38.66 27.22
N PRO A 87 14.14 39.56 27.95
CA PRO A 87 15.55 39.37 28.33
C PRO A 87 15.76 38.23 29.32
N VAL A 88 14.74 37.82 30.05
CA VAL A 88 14.80 36.72 31.03
C VAL A 88 14.44 35.40 30.40
N VAL A 89 13.30 35.37 29.68
CA VAL A 89 12.75 34.12 29.13
C VAL A 89 13.38 33.78 27.80
N GLY A 90 13.60 34.76 26.93
CA GLY A 90 14.04 34.55 25.55
C GLY A 90 15.37 33.75 25.42
N PRO A 91 16.42 34.08 26.13
CA PRO A 91 17.69 33.31 26.09
C PRO A 91 17.53 31.84 26.48
N ARG A 92 16.56 31.52 27.32
CA ARG A 92 16.31 30.17 27.85
C ARG A 92 15.40 29.32 26.98
N LEU A 93 14.67 29.91 26.04
CA LEU A 93 13.76 29.16 25.14
C LEU A 93 14.52 28.34 24.12
N PHE A 94 15.70 28.81 23.69
CA PHE A 94 16.48 28.15 22.68
C PHE A 94 17.99 28.48 22.79
N GLY A 95 18.80 27.44 22.76
CA GLY A 95 20.27 27.55 22.75
C GLY A 95 20.91 26.22 22.38
N PHE A 96 22.16 26.07 22.72
CA PHE A 96 22.93 24.87 22.48
C PHE A 96 23.64 24.46 23.78
N ARG A 97 23.69 23.14 24.02
CA ARG A 97 24.48 22.55 25.10
C ARG A 97 25.63 21.73 24.51
N VAL A 98 26.85 22.07 24.92
CA VAL A 98 28.09 21.35 24.58
C VAL A 98 28.48 20.53 25.79
N THR A 99 28.39 19.22 25.69
CA THR A 99 28.71 18.29 26.78
C THR A 99 30.02 17.58 26.51
N TYR A 100 30.88 17.56 27.48
CA TYR A 100 32.25 17.03 27.43
C TYR A 100 32.29 15.68 28.15
N TRP A 101 32.09 14.59 27.40
CA TRP A 101 32.06 13.24 27.95
C TRP A 101 33.44 12.65 28.15
N ARG A 102 33.59 11.80 29.18
CA ARG A 102 34.79 11.00 29.39
C ARG A 102 34.90 9.97 28.25
N ASN A 103 36.15 9.75 27.77
CA ASN A 103 36.38 8.69 26.78
C ASN A 103 36.41 7.31 27.46
N GLY A 104 35.69 6.34 26.89
CA GLY A 104 35.66 4.94 27.33
C GLY A 104 34.29 4.50 27.88
N PHE A 105 34.23 3.24 28.32
CA PHE A 105 33.01 2.60 28.92
C PHE A 105 32.82 3.03 30.40
N ASP A 106 33.28 4.20 30.76
CA ASP A 106 33.22 4.71 32.12
C ASP A 106 31.75 5.00 32.53
N LYS A 107 31.29 4.38 33.60
CA LYS A 107 30.02 4.67 34.30
C LYS A 107 29.92 6.06 34.91
N TYR A 108 30.88 6.93 34.61
CA TYR A 108 30.99 8.22 35.25
C TYR A 108 30.24 9.32 34.48
N PRO A 109 29.76 10.36 35.22
CA PRO A 109 29.16 11.54 34.59
C PRO A 109 30.19 12.23 33.65
N PRO A 110 29.72 13.07 32.71
CA PRO A 110 30.60 13.86 31.85
C PRO A 110 31.59 14.70 32.72
N PHE A 111 32.67 15.18 32.10
CA PHE A 111 33.56 16.17 32.73
C PHE A 111 32.80 17.46 33.06
N GLY A 112 31.82 17.81 32.24
CA GLY A 112 30.99 18.98 32.40
C GLY A 112 30.23 19.33 31.12
N ASP A 113 29.51 20.42 31.16
CA ASP A 113 28.78 20.97 30.05
C ASP A 113 28.75 22.50 30.07
N VAL A 114 28.59 23.07 28.87
CA VAL A 114 28.45 24.52 28.65
C VAL A 114 27.21 24.74 27.78
N ALA A 115 26.27 25.56 28.28
CA ALA A 115 25.12 25.98 27.47
C ALA A 115 25.40 27.40 26.92
N VAL A 116 25.09 27.54 25.62
CA VAL A 116 25.32 28.76 24.84
C VAL A 116 24.01 29.19 24.25
N SER A 117 23.66 30.47 24.36
CA SER A 117 22.45 31.06 23.80
C SER A 117 22.51 31.07 22.25
N ARG A 118 21.37 31.33 21.60
CA ARG A 118 21.28 31.58 20.16
C ARG A 118 22.10 32.76 19.65
N THR A 119 22.53 33.68 20.54
CA THR A 119 23.39 34.84 20.25
C THR A 119 24.84 34.60 20.55
N GLY A 120 25.21 33.45 21.11
CA GLY A 120 26.61 33.10 21.46
C GLY A 120 26.98 33.43 22.87
N GLU A 121 26.07 33.86 23.73
CA GLU A 121 26.31 34.13 25.13
C GLU A 121 26.26 32.83 25.95
N ILE A 122 27.08 32.76 27.01
CA ILE A 122 27.15 31.60 27.88
C ILE A 122 26.04 31.68 28.92
N LEU A 123 25.13 30.69 28.91
CA LEU A 123 24.02 30.60 29.84
C LEU A 123 24.36 29.76 31.08
N THR A 124 25.09 28.68 30.86
CA THR A 124 25.39 27.68 31.89
C THR A 124 26.81 27.17 31.73
N VAL A 125 27.51 26.96 32.83
CA VAL A 125 28.73 26.18 32.86
C VAL A 125 28.67 25.26 34.05
N ARG A 126 28.89 23.97 33.82
CA ARG A 126 28.84 22.98 34.90
C ARG A 126 30.00 22.00 34.74
N ARG A 127 30.88 22.00 35.74
CA ARG A 127 31.91 20.98 35.93
C ARG A 127 31.35 19.88 36.82
N GLN A 128 31.54 18.64 36.44
CA GLN A 128 31.07 17.49 37.22
C GLN A 128 32.26 16.70 37.75
N ALA A 129 32.40 16.69 39.07
CA ALA A 129 33.36 15.85 39.78
C ALA A 129 32.77 14.44 39.98
N ARG A 130 33.63 13.43 40.09
CA ARG A 130 33.22 12.08 40.48
C ARG A 130 32.69 12.04 41.90
N THR A 131 31.69 11.22 42.15
CA THR A 131 31.10 11.06 43.50
C THR A 131 32.14 10.58 44.53
N GLU A 132 33.10 9.79 44.07
CA GLU A 132 34.19 9.22 44.89
C GLU A 132 35.39 10.17 45.07
N GLU A 133 35.42 11.29 44.38
CA GLU A 133 36.50 12.27 44.48
C GLU A 133 36.44 12.91 45.86
N THR A 134 37.59 12.88 46.56
CA THR A 134 37.74 13.46 47.89
C THR A 134 37.80 14.97 47.82
N GLY A 135 37.21 15.65 48.76
CA GLY A 135 37.23 17.11 48.82
C GLY A 135 36.84 17.64 50.18
N ALA A 136 36.96 18.94 50.37
CA ALA A 136 36.51 19.60 51.57
C ALA A 136 35.02 19.46 51.82
N SER A 137 34.60 19.59 53.06
CA SER A 137 33.18 19.57 53.47
C SER A 137 32.89 20.88 54.25
N PRO A 138 32.96 22.04 53.59
CA PRO A 138 32.68 23.32 54.21
C PRO A 138 31.22 23.46 54.56
N LYS A 139 30.91 24.25 55.59
CA LYS A 139 29.53 24.65 55.85
C LYS A 139 29.04 25.60 54.76
N ALA A 140 27.76 25.56 54.46
CA ALA A 140 27.17 26.42 53.42
C ALA A 140 27.38 27.93 53.74
N ASP A 141 27.31 28.31 54.99
CA ASP A 141 27.48 29.69 55.41
C ASP A 141 28.94 30.22 55.15
N ASP A 142 29.95 29.34 55.22
CA ASP A 142 31.35 29.70 54.94
C ASP A 142 31.58 30.00 53.44
N LEU A 143 30.81 29.37 52.53
CA LEU A 143 30.91 29.54 51.10
C LEU A 143 30.01 30.65 50.55
N ARG A 144 28.99 31.05 51.30
CA ARG A 144 27.99 32.03 50.81
C ARG A 144 28.62 33.36 50.36
N PRO A 145 29.57 33.98 51.10
CA PRO A 145 30.22 35.21 50.62
C PRO A 145 30.92 35.04 49.27
N ALA A 146 31.52 33.87 49.02
CA ALA A 146 32.14 33.55 47.73
C ALA A 146 31.12 33.38 46.61
N ALA A 147 29.98 32.77 46.90
CA ALA A 147 28.87 32.64 45.93
C ALA A 147 28.25 34.00 45.61
N ASP A 148 28.00 34.84 46.64
CA ASP A 148 27.45 36.20 46.45
C ASP A 148 28.44 37.08 45.65
N ALA A 149 29.74 37.03 45.96
CA ALA A 149 30.77 37.73 45.21
C ALA A 149 30.86 37.25 43.75
N PHE A 150 30.74 35.94 43.51
CA PHE A 150 30.68 35.39 42.16
C PHE A 150 29.49 35.91 41.35
N VAL A 151 28.29 35.93 41.96
CA VAL A 151 27.09 36.45 41.30
C VAL A 151 27.17 37.93 41.02
N ALA A 152 27.79 38.73 41.97
CA ALA A 152 27.95 40.17 41.79
C ALA A 152 29.03 40.52 40.73
N SER A 153 29.97 39.63 40.47
CA SER A 153 31.14 39.89 39.60
C SER A 153 30.84 39.81 38.08
N ARG A 154 29.71 39.30 37.69
CA ARG A 154 29.37 39.06 36.26
C ARG A 154 27.90 39.21 35.96
N ALA A 155 27.61 39.56 34.71
CA ALA A 155 26.26 39.50 34.19
C ALA A 155 25.89 38.07 33.72
N PHE A 156 24.69 37.64 33.99
CA PHE A 156 24.18 36.36 33.58
C PHE A 156 23.05 36.55 32.53
N PRO A 157 23.27 36.22 31.28
CA PRO A 157 22.22 36.25 30.27
C PRO A 157 21.01 35.37 30.69
N GLY A 158 19.82 35.93 30.61
CA GLY A 158 18.59 35.23 31.08
C GLY A 158 18.42 35.21 32.61
N ALA A 159 19.30 35.84 33.40
CA ALA A 159 19.18 35.94 34.84
C ALA A 159 19.61 37.35 35.36
N PRO A 160 18.92 38.43 35.00
CA PRO A 160 19.20 39.75 35.52
C PRO A 160 18.83 39.86 37.00
N ASN A 161 19.68 40.55 37.77
CA ASN A 161 19.46 40.87 39.20
C ASN A 161 18.98 39.66 40.04
N PRO A 162 19.75 38.52 40.05
CA PRO A 162 19.36 37.36 40.83
C PRO A 162 19.43 37.65 42.33
N VAL A 163 18.42 37.22 43.09
CA VAL A 163 18.30 37.45 44.54
C VAL A 163 18.46 36.11 45.26
N TYR A 164 19.36 36.07 46.26
CA TYR A 164 19.55 34.85 47.07
C TYR A 164 18.23 34.37 47.69
N GLU A 165 18.00 33.07 47.63
CA GLU A 165 16.80 32.44 48.25
C GLU A 165 17.21 31.35 49.25
N ASP A 166 17.94 30.32 48.79
CA ASP A 166 18.32 29.20 49.68
C ASP A 166 19.65 28.54 49.24
N VAL A 167 20.10 27.55 50.02
CA VAL A 167 21.21 26.65 49.65
C VAL A 167 20.78 25.21 49.87
N ARG A 168 21.14 24.36 48.90
CA ARG A 168 20.88 22.91 48.95
C ARG A 168 22.22 22.17 49.10
N PRO A 169 22.58 21.70 50.34
CA PRO A 169 23.76 20.87 50.51
C PRO A 169 23.53 19.45 49.99
N ASN A 170 24.49 18.89 49.28
CA ASN A 170 24.55 17.49 48.87
C ASN A 170 25.72 16.82 49.60
N VAL A 171 25.44 16.10 50.69
CA VAL A 171 26.43 15.46 51.55
C VAL A 171 26.82 14.11 50.95
N LEU A 172 28.03 13.99 50.41
CA LEU A 172 28.62 12.76 49.93
C LEU A 172 29.51 12.12 50.99
N ARG A 173 29.93 10.87 50.80
CA ARG A 173 30.82 10.18 51.76
C ARG A 173 32.21 10.82 51.85
N SER A 174 32.68 11.45 50.79
CA SER A 174 34.03 11.98 50.63
C SER A 174 34.12 13.49 50.66
N ARG A 175 32.99 14.21 50.61
CA ARG A 175 32.89 15.68 50.58
C ARG A 175 31.47 16.16 50.71
N THR A 176 31.27 17.47 50.88
CA THR A 176 29.95 18.12 50.80
C THR A 176 29.93 19.09 49.64
N ASP A 177 29.00 18.91 48.71
CA ASP A 177 28.79 19.83 47.59
C ASP A 177 27.62 20.77 47.95
N ASN A 178 27.75 22.08 47.66
CA ASN A 178 26.72 23.07 48.00
C ASN A 178 26.20 23.74 46.72
N VAL A 179 24.89 23.88 46.62
CA VAL A 179 24.22 24.55 45.51
C VAL A 179 23.43 25.74 46.05
N PHE A 180 23.94 26.94 45.80
CA PHE A 180 23.30 28.20 46.15
C PHE A 180 22.31 28.60 45.11
N ARG A 181 21.06 28.92 45.51
CA ARG A 181 19.95 29.28 44.62
C ARG A 181 19.65 30.75 44.76
N TYR A 182 19.62 31.41 43.58
CA TYR A 182 19.26 32.82 43.44
C TYR A 182 18.04 32.90 42.55
N LYS A 183 16.93 33.41 43.07
CA LYS A 183 15.72 33.63 42.33
C LYS A 183 15.90 34.74 41.31
N VAL A 184 15.48 34.50 40.08
CA VAL A 184 15.53 35.45 38.98
C VAL A 184 14.19 36.19 38.90
N PRO A 185 14.14 37.51 39.23
CA PRO A 185 12.94 38.30 39.10
C PRO A 185 12.49 38.37 37.61
N SER A 186 11.23 38.07 37.32
CA SER A 186 10.66 38.22 35.97
C SER A 186 9.25 38.76 36.09
N THR A 187 8.94 39.73 35.25
CA THR A 187 7.58 40.27 35.04
C THR A 187 6.83 39.54 33.94
N PHE A 188 7.53 38.66 33.22
CA PHE A 188 6.90 37.89 32.12
C PHE A 188 5.95 36.81 32.68
N PRO A 189 4.73 36.70 32.14
CA PRO A 189 3.75 35.76 32.68
C PRO A 189 4.07 34.31 32.22
N THR A 190 5.02 33.67 32.88
CA THR A 190 5.41 32.24 32.63
C THR A 190 4.52 31.25 33.37
N GLY A 191 3.33 31.65 33.84
CA GLY A 191 2.49 30.80 34.65
C GLY A 191 3.08 30.52 36.01
N ASP A 192 3.12 29.23 36.44
CA ASP A 192 3.67 28.81 37.73
C ASP A 192 5.20 28.52 37.67
N VAL A 193 5.89 28.91 36.60
CA VAL A 193 7.32 28.64 36.45
C VAL A 193 8.17 29.75 37.05
N VAL A 194 9.11 29.37 37.89
CA VAL A 194 10.11 30.24 38.50
C VAL A 194 11.49 29.83 38.02
N CYS A 195 12.33 30.80 37.69
CA CYS A 195 13.72 30.55 37.31
C CYS A 195 14.67 30.85 38.46
N TYR A 196 15.65 29.97 38.59
CA TYR A 196 16.75 30.13 39.53
C TYR A 196 18.08 30.15 38.80
N LEU A 197 18.95 31.06 39.18
CA LEU A 197 20.36 30.94 38.90
C LEU A 197 20.96 30.12 40.08
N THR A 198 21.48 28.95 39.76
CA THR A 198 22.17 28.10 40.74
C THR A 198 23.69 28.27 40.58
N VAL A 199 24.40 28.44 41.68
CA VAL A 199 25.86 28.44 41.73
C VAL A 199 26.31 27.25 42.56
N SER A 200 27.05 26.34 41.96
CA SER A 200 27.46 25.08 42.56
C SER A 200 28.95 25.12 42.99
N PHE A 201 29.23 24.53 44.16
CA PHE A 201 30.57 24.29 44.72
C PHE A 201 30.75 22.79 44.90
N THR A 202 31.84 22.24 44.45
CA THR A 202 32.30 20.89 44.75
C THR A 202 33.35 20.99 45.87
N GLY A 203 32.96 20.61 47.08
CA GLY A 203 33.70 20.94 48.26
C GLY A 203 33.82 22.47 48.42
N ASP A 204 35.03 22.99 48.46
CA ASP A 204 35.34 24.44 48.58
C ASP A 204 35.57 25.11 47.21
N GLN A 205 35.60 24.37 46.13
CA GLN A 205 35.91 24.88 44.80
C GLN A 205 34.63 25.18 43.98
N PRO A 206 34.55 26.35 43.30
CA PRO A 206 33.41 26.63 42.43
C PRO A 206 33.39 25.63 41.27
N ALA A 207 32.23 25.03 41.09
CA ALA A 207 32.00 23.97 40.08
C ALA A 207 31.19 24.47 38.89
N GLY A 208 30.47 25.57 38.99
CA GLY A 208 29.74 26.11 37.88
C GLY A 208 28.51 26.91 38.28
N TYR A 209 27.72 27.27 37.26
CA TYR A 209 26.43 27.89 37.43
C TYR A 209 25.48 27.40 36.37
N GLU A 210 24.19 27.35 36.71
CA GLU A 210 23.14 26.84 35.81
C GLU A 210 21.85 27.61 36.00
N LEU A 211 21.12 27.85 34.90
CA LEU A 211 19.72 28.32 34.94
C LEU A 211 18.78 27.13 35.03
N VAL A 212 17.99 27.08 36.12
CA VAL A 212 17.06 25.99 36.40
C VAL A 212 15.64 26.53 36.53
N GLU A 213 14.69 25.94 35.81
CA GLU A 213 13.29 26.24 35.95
C GLU A 213 12.60 25.19 36.80
N GLU A 214 11.80 25.65 37.77
CA GLU A 214 10.99 24.81 38.63
C GLU A 214 9.54 25.34 38.67
N TYR A 215 8.57 24.44 38.90
CA TYR A 215 7.23 24.90 39.24
C TYR A 215 7.23 25.48 40.65
N ARG A 216 6.50 26.58 40.86
CA ARG A 216 6.38 27.26 42.16
C ARG A 216 5.88 26.33 43.27
N ASP A 217 5.02 25.38 42.92
CA ASP A 217 4.43 24.37 43.84
C ASP A 217 5.33 23.14 44.04
N GLY A 218 6.51 23.12 43.44
CA GLY A 218 7.45 22.01 43.52
C GLY A 218 7.05 20.72 42.76
N ARG A 219 5.98 20.75 42.03
CA ARG A 219 5.59 19.59 41.17
C ARG A 219 6.66 19.27 40.16
N ARG A 220 6.88 17.98 39.93
CA ARG A 220 7.88 17.56 38.93
C ARG A 220 7.31 17.70 37.49
N PHE A 221 8.15 18.13 36.59
CA PHE A 221 7.86 18.15 35.17
C PHE A 221 7.74 16.72 34.62
N ALA A 222 6.60 16.40 34.04
CA ALA A 222 6.38 15.16 33.31
C ALA A 222 6.56 15.43 31.81
N TYR A 223 7.55 14.78 31.21
CA TYR A 223 7.81 14.87 29.78
C TYR A 223 6.86 13.91 29.04
N ASP A 224 6.11 14.44 28.07
CA ASP A 224 5.38 13.60 27.11
C ASP A 224 6.36 13.10 26.06
N SER A 225 6.75 11.84 26.18
CA SER A 225 7.79 11.23 25.35
C SER A 225 7.38 10.90 23.93
N GLY A 226 6.11 11.08 23.56
CA GLY A 226 5.61 10.68 22.23
C GLY A 226 5.73 9.17 21.92
N VAL A 227 5.92 8.35 22.96
CA VAL A 227 6.06 6.88 22.83
C VAL A 227 4.87 6.28 22.10
N GLY A 228 3.64 6.76 22.38
CA GLY A 228 2.44 6.27 21.73
C GLY A 228 2.43 6.50 20.21
N GLU A 229 2.90 7.68 19.75
CA GLU A 229 3.03 7.97 18.31
C GLU A 229 4.04 7.03 17.65
N THR A 230 5.19 6.88 18.28
CA THR A 230 6.26 6.00 17.78
C THR A 230 5.78 4.56 17.70
N PHE A 231 5.10 4.06 18.74
CA PHE A 231 4.54 2.72 18.76
C PHE A 231 3.50 2.51 17.66
N LEU A 232 2.60 3.47 17.44
CA LEU A 232 1.58 3.38 16.39
C LEU A 232 2.19 3.34 14.98
N ARG A 233 3.26 4.11 14.74
CA ARG A 233 4.01 4.06 13.48
C ARG A 233 4.66 2.70 13.26
N PHE A 234 5.33 2.14 14.25
CA PHE A 234 5.92 0.81 14.19
C PHE A 234 4.84 -0.24 13.91
N ALA A 235 3.75 -0.24 14.67
CA ALA A 235 2.65 -1.18 14.48
C ALA A 235 2.08 -1.09 13.06
N GLY A 236 1.89 0.12 12.53
CA GLY A 236 1.42 0.34 11.16
C GLY A 236 2.38 -0.19 10.08
N ILE A 237 3.68 0.04 10.24
CA ILE A 237 4.72 -0.47 9.33
C ILE A 237 4.70 -2.00 9.31
N PHE A 238 4.73 -2.65 10.49
CA PHE A 238 4.75 -4.10 10.57
C PHE A 238 3.44 -4.74 10.08
N ALA A 239 2.27 -4.16 10.42
CA ALA A 239 0.99 -4.65 9.91
C ALA A 239 0.94 -4.62 8.37
N LEU A 240 1.37 -3.50 7.77
CA LEU A 240 1.41 -3.37 6.31
C LEU A 240 2.46 -4.29 5.68
N LEU A 241 3.61 -4.50 6.34
CA LEU A 241 4.65 -5.42 5.89
C LEU A 241 4.13 -6.86 5.82
N PHE A 242 3.39 -7.33 6.85
CA PHE A 242 2.81 -8.66 6.85
C PHE A 242 1.78 -8.84 5.73
N VAL A 243 0.91 -7.84 5.52
CA VAL A 243 -0.08 -7.88 4.42
C VAL A 243 0.62 -7.94 3.06
N LEU A 244 1.61 -7.08 2.84
CA LEU A 244 2.38 -7.05 1.60
C LEU A 244 3.17 -8.34 1.37
N LEU A 245 3.76 -8.89 2.41
CA LEU A 245 4.50 -10.16 2.32
C LEU A 245 3.57 -11.31 1.91
N ALA A 246 2.38 -11.40 2.50
CA ALA A 246 1.40 -12.43 2.14
C ALA A 246 0.95 -12.30 0.67
N VAL A 247 0.67 -11.06 0.21
CA VAL A 247 0.29 -10.81 -1.20
C VAL A 247 1.47 -11.09 -2.13
N PHE A 248 2.68 -10.68 -1.74
CA PHE A 248 3.91 -10.92 -2.51
C PHE A 248 4.16 -12.42 -2.70
N LEU A 249 4.12 -13.22 -1.63
CA LEU A 249 4.33 -14.67 -1.71
C LEU A 249 3.32 -15.33 -2.63
N LYS A 250 2.03 -14.98 -2.51
CA LYS A 250 0.98 -15.49 -3.40
C LYS A 250 1.27 -15.18 -4.87
N LYS A 251 1.60 -13.93 -5.19
CA LYS A 251 1.87 -13.50 -6.57
C LYS A 251 3.23 -14.00 -7.10
N TYR A 252 4.22 -14.15 -6.23
CA TYR A 252 5.52 -14.69 -6.57
C TYR A 252 5.43 -16.16 -7.02
N HIS A 253 4.69 -16.99 -6.26
CA HIS A 253 4.44 -18.39 -6.65
C HIS A 253 3.63 -18.50 -7.96
N ALA A 254 2.76 -17.51 -8.24
CA ALA A 254 2.05 -17.43 -9.52
C ALA A 254 2.93 -16.92 -10.70
N GLY A 255 4.19 -16.53 -10.45
CA GLY A 255 5.11 -15.99 -11.46
C GLY A 255 4.72 -14.59 -11.96
N GLU A 256 3.91 -13.84 -11.20
CA GLU A 256 3.35 -12.54 -11.57
C GLU A 256 4.17 -11.35 -11.06
N VAL A 257 5.27 -11.57 -10.36
CA VAL A 257 6.08 -10.51 -9.71
C VAL A 257 7.51 -10.52 -10.22
N GLY A 258 8.03 -9.34 -10.55
CA GLY A 258 9.45 -9.10 -10.81
C GLY A 258 10.14 -8.55 -9.56
N VAL A 259 11.33 -9.08 -9.24
CA VAL A 259 12.08 -8.66 -8.05
C VAL A 259 13.23 -7.70 -8.34
N GLU A 260 13.69 -7.61 -9.59
CA GLU A 260 14.89 -6.85 -9.96
C GLU A 260 14.76 -5.35 -9.67
N THR A 261 13.70 -4.72 -10.16
CA THR A 261 13.44 -3.30 -9.93
C THR A 261 13.18 -3.01 -8.46
N GLY A 262 12.43 -3.89 -7.79
CA GLY A 262 12.19 -3.80 -6.35
C GLY A 262 13.48 -3.85 -5.55
N ALA A 263 14.44 -4.71 -5.92
CA ALA A 263 15.75 -4.79 -5.28
C ALA A 263 16.59 -3.51 -5.44
N VAL A 264 16.53 -2.86 -6.60
CA VAL A 264 17.18 -1.55 -6.81
C VAL A 264 16.58 -0.49 -5.91
N LEU A 265 15.25 -0.45 -5.79
CA LEU A 265 14.56 0.50 -4.91
C LEU A 265 14.82 0.21 -3.42
N PHE A 266 14.91 -1.06 -3.03
CA PHE A 266 15.35 -1.45 -1.70
C PHE A 266 16.75 -0.93 -1.38
N ALA A 267 17.70 -1.15 -2.29
CA ALA A 267 19.06 -0.66 -2.13
C ALA A 267 19.13 0.88 -2.02
N ALA A 268 18.33 1.59 -2.82
CA ALA A 268 18.21 3.05 -2.74
C ALA A 268 17.62 3.50 -1.40
N ALA A 269 16.54 2.86 -0.94
CA ALA A 269 15.91 3.17 0.35
C ALA A 269 16.87 2.91 1.52
N ILE A 270 17.56 1.76 1.54
CA ILE A 270 18.59 1.43 2.55
C ILE A 270 19.72 2.46 2.54
N ALA A 271 20.19 2.87 1.37
CA ALA A 271 21.25 3.87 1.25
C ALA A 271 20.83 5.24 1.82
N LEU A 272 19.58 5.67 1.52
CA LEU A 272 19.00 6.89 2.09
C LEU A 272 18.87 6.81 3.61
N CYS A 273 18.33 5.71 4.13
CA CYS A 273 18.18 5.46 5.56
C CYS A 273 19.54 5.42 6.28
N LEU A 274 20.49 4.65 5.76
CA LEU A 274 21.83 4.52 6.34
C LEU A 274 22.57 5.87 6.35
N SER A 275 22.53 6.60 5.22
CA SER A 275 23.14 7.92 5.13
C SER A 275 22.52 8.91 6.12
N SER A 276 21.19 8.94 6.23
CA SER A 276 20.48 9.75 7.22
C SER A 276 20.87 9.36 8.65
N THR A 277 20.87 8.06 8.97
CA THR A 277 21.20 7.54 10.30
C THR A 277 22.63 7.83 10.69
N VAL A 278 23.60 7.67 9.78
CA VAL A 278 25.01 8.01 10.00
C VAL A 278 25.18 9.52 10.22
N LEU A 279 24.56 10.36 9.39
CA LEU A 279 24.59 11.81 9.57
C LEU A 279 23.99 12.23 10.91
N VAL A 280 22.84 11.68 11.29
CA VAL A 280 22.22 11.94 12.59
C VAL A 280 23.11 11.48 13.73
N ALA A 281 23.67 10.28 13.68
CA ALA A 281 24.52 9.74 14.73
C ALA A 281 25.84 10.51 14.90
N THR A 282 26.44 10.99 13.79
CA THR A 282 27.75 11.66 13.83
C THR A 282 27.66 13.17 14.04
N TRP A 283 26.58 13.84 13.58
CA TRP A 283 26.50 15.30 13.54
C TRP A 283 25.42 15.89 14.44
N SER A 284 24.37 15.13 14.71
CA SER A 284 23.26 15.52 15.58
C SER A 284 23.17 14.56 16.78
N ALA A 285 24.25 14.43 17.55
CA ALA A 285 24.15 13.61 18.76
C ALA A 285 22.95 14.07 19.59
N THR A 286 21.83 13.49 19.32
CA THR A 286 20.58 13.69 20.05
C THR A 286 20.80 13.03 21.40
N GLY A 287 21.07 13.85 22.43
CA GLY A 287 21.12 13.39 23.79
C GLY A 287 19.78 12.86 24.29
N THR A 288 19.35 11.76 23.76
CA THR A 288 18.34 10.92 24.40
C THR A 288 19.07 10.20 25.53
N ALA A 289 19.10 10.84 26.68
CA ALA A 289 19.57 10.27 27.91
C ALA A 289 18.72 9.04 28.31
N LEU A 290 19.07 7.91 27.75
CA LEU A 290 18.85 6.65 28.42
C LEU A 290 19.97 6.54 29.44
N GLY A 291 19.67 6.87 30.71
CA GLY A 291 20.64 7.11 31.76
C GLY A 291 21.81 6.13 31.79
N SER A 292 22.98 6.66 32.01
CA SER A 292 24.13 6.04 32.66
C SER A 292 25.18 5.28 31.85
N ALA A 293 25.08 5.15 30.53
CA ALA A 293 26.12 4.49 29.74
C ALA A 293 26.94 5.54 28.96
N ASP A 294 28.13 5.15 28.51
CA ASP A 294 28.92 5.90 27.55
C ASP A 294 28.05 6.45 26.42
N MET A 295 27.95 7.77 26.34
CA MET A 295 27.10 8.47 25.37
C MET A 295 27.38 8.06 23.91
N ARG A 296 28.65 7.73 23.62
CA ARG A 296 29.07 7.27 22.31
C ARG A 296 28.46 5.91 21.98
N THR A 297 28.60 4.96 22.90
CA THR A 297 28.03 3.61 22.78
C THR A 297 26.48 3.66 22.71
N THR A 298 25.88 4.53 23.54
CA THR A 298 24.42 4.73 23.52
C THR A 298 23.95 5.33 22.19
N THR A 299 24.65 6.33 21.65
CA THR A 299 24.31 6.95 20.35
C THR A 299 24.39 5.92 19.22
N PHE A 300 25.45 5.12 19.16
CA PHE A 300 25.61 4.07 18.17
C PHE A 300 24.62 2.91 18.38
N ALA A 301 24.33 2.55 19.62
CA ALA A 301 23.33 1.52 19.93
C ALA A 301 21.93 1.96 19.50
N VAL A 302 21.53 3.20 19.78
CA VAL A 302 20.25 3.78 19.35
C VAL A 302 20.19 3.88 17.82
N ALA A 303 21.27 4.33 17.17
CA ALA A 303 21.35 4.36 15.71
C ALA A 303 21.26 2.95 15.09
N GLY A 304 21.95 1.98 15.67
CA GLY A 304 21.88 0.57 15.26
C GLY A 304 20.49 -0.03 15.47
N PHE A 305 19.86 0.26 16.61
CA PHE A 305 18.50 -0.18 16.88
C PHE A 305 17.50 0.43 15.87
N LYS A 306 17.59 1.75 15.63
CA LYS A 306 16.77 2.42 14.60
C LYS A 306 16.98 1.79 13.24
N PHE A 307 18.24 1.55 12.84
CA PHE A 307 18.56 0.95 11.55
C PHE A 307 17.95 -0.46 11.41
N LEU A 308 18.12 -1.30 12.44
CA LEU A 308 17.65 -2.69 12.39
C LEU A 308 16.12 -2.79 12.45
N PHE A 309 15.46 -2.05 13.36
CA PHE A 309 14.03 -2.22 13.64
C PHE A 309 13.13 -1.21 12.94
N TYR A 310 13.69 -0.17 12.31
CA TYR A 310 12.92 0.83 11.59
C TYR A 310 13.36 0.94 10.12
N ASP A 311 14.64 1.20 9.86
CA ASP A 311 15.12 1.51 8.51
C ASP A 311 15.09 0.28 7.58
N ILE A 312 15.46 -0.91 8.07
CA ILE A 312 15.37 -2.15 7.28
C ILE A 312 13.90 -2.53 6.98
N PRO A 313 12.98 -2.60 7.97
CA PRO A 313 11.56 -2.86 7.69
C PRO A 313 10.94 -1.85 6.73
N LEU A 314 11.28 -0.57 6.85
CA LEU A 314 10.80 0.49 5.96
C LEU A 314 11.29 0.30 4.51
N SER A 315 12.56 -0.07 4.33
CA SER A 315 13.13 -0.35 3.02
C SER A 315 12.54 -1.62 2.40
N LEU A 316 12.28 -2.65 3.23
CA LEU A 316 11.59 -3.86 2.80
C LEU A 316 10.15 -3.58 2.38
N LEU A 317 9.50 -2.63 3.05
CA LEU A 317 8.17 -2.17 2.66
C LEU A 317 8.17 -1.56 1.25
N VAL A 318 9.19 -0.74 0.91
CA VAL A 318 9.39 -0.19 -0.46
C VAL A 318 9.55 -1.32 -1.48
N PHE A 319 10.39 -2.32 -1.18
CA PHE A 319 10.62 -3.48 -2.04
C PHE A 319 9.32 -4.23 -2.34
N LEU A 320 8.60 -4.63 -1.30
CA LEU A 320 7.37 -5.41 -1.44
C LEU A 320 6.26 -4.61 -2.10
N ALA A 321 6.11 -3.33 -1.73
CA ALA A 321 5.10 -2.45 -2.30
C ALA A 321 5.33 -2.20 -3.79
N TRP A 322 6.59 -2.00 -4.21
CA TRP A 322 6.92 -1.90 -5.63
C TRP A 322 6.63 -3.21 -6.35
N SER A 323 7.20 -4.32 -5.88
CA SER A 323 7.11 -5.62 -6.56
C SER A 323 5.66 -6.08 -6.75
N VAL A 324 4.79 -5.89 -5.75
CA VAL A 324 3.36 -6.21 -5.84
C VAL A 324 2.59 -5.14 -6.63
N GLY A 325 2.84 -3.87 -6.33
CA GLY A 325 2.14 -2.74 -6.92
C GLY A 325 2.40 -2.60 -8.41
N GLU A 326 3.64 -2.83 -8.86
CA GLU A 326 4.02 -2.81 -10.27
C GLU A 326 3.17 -3.78 -11.08
N SER A 327 3.02 -5.02 -10.63
CA SER A 327 2.24 -6.04 -11.34
C SER A 327 0.76 -5.63 -11.51
N ILE A 328 0.19 -4.95 -10.52
CA ILE A 328 -1.21 -4.50 -10.55
C ILE A 328 -1.37 -3.22 -11.35
N ALA A 329 -0.44 -2.26 -11.19
CA ALA A 329 -0.54 -0.94 -11.81
C ALA A 329 -0.29 -0.98 -13.30
N ARG A 330 0.59 -1.87 -13.80
CA ARG A 330 0.89 -1.98 -15.24
C ARG A 330 -0.30 -2.42 -16.07
N GLU A 331 -1.17 -3.28 -15.53
CA GLU A 331 -2.40 -3.71 -16.22
C GLU A 331 -3.34 -2.53 -16.55
N ARG A 332 -3.24 -1.41 -15.79
CA ARG A 332 -4.22 -0.32 -15.87
C ARG A 332 -3.63 1.04 -16.16
N TRP A 333 -2.44 1.29 -15.62
CA TRP A 333 -1.81 2.61 -15.60
C TRP A 333 -0.37 2.54 -16.12
N GLY A 334 -0.05 1.58 -16.99
CA GLY A 334 1.30 1.37 -17.50
C GLY A 334 1.95 2.65 -18.01
N GLU A 335 1.22 3.48 -18.76
CA GLU A 335 1.69 4.78 -19.25
C GLU A 335 2.10 5.75 -18.12
N ARG A 336 1.48 5.65 -16.93
CA ARG A 336 1.82 6.52 -15.80
C ARG A 336 3.10 6.12 -15.07
N LEU A 337 3.65 4.95 -15.37
CA LEU A 337 4.92 4.48 -14.83
C LEU A 337 6.09 4.79 -15.76
N ALA A 338 5.85 5.12 -17.04
CA ALA A 338 6.87 5.23 -18.08
C ALA A 338 8.02 6.18 -17.73
N SER A 339 7.72 7.35 -17.15
CA SER A 339 8.73 8.32 -16.73
C SER A 339 9.57 7.83 -15.56
N PHE A 340 8.95 7.13 -14.60
CA PHE A 340 9.63 6.56 -13.43
C PHE A 340 10.51 5.36 -13.85
N ASP A 341 9.98 4.48 -14.72
CA ASP A 341 10.74 3.36 -15.30
C ASP A 341 11.97 3.83 -16.05
N ALA A 342 11.86 4.92 -16.80
CA ALA A 342 13.01 5.49 -17.53
C ALA A 342 14.13 5.91 -16.58
N VAL A 343 13.80 6.52 -15.46
CA VAL A 343 14.79 6.87 -14.41
C VAL A 343 15.47 5.60 -13.87
N LEU A 344 14.70 4.55 -13.56
CA LEU A 344 15.23 3.28 -13.06
C LEU A 344 16.12 2.55 -14.07
N ARG A 345 15.82 2.67 -15.36
CA ARG A 345 16.62 2.14 -16.48
C ARG A 345 17.81 3.03 -16.87
N ARG A 346 18.11 4.06 -16.08
CA ARG A 346 19.18 5.05 -16.32
C ARG A 346 18.99 5.87 -17.60
N ASP A 347 17.78 5.95 -18.13
CA ASP A 347 17.40 6.80 -19.28
C ASP A 347 16.65 8.05 -18.79
N ALA A 348 17.29 8.82 -17.91
CA ALA A 348 16.69 10.02 -17.31
C ALA A 348 16.71 11.25 -18.24
N PHE A 349 17.57 11.25 -19.29
CA PHE A 349 17.73 12.38 -20.20
C PHE A 349 16.80 12.26 -21.42
N ASN A 350 15.49 12.39 -21.20
CA ASN A 350 14.49 12.42 -22.26
C ASN A 350 13.35 13.39 -21.92
N ALA A 351 12.58 13.81 -22.93
CA ALA A 351 11.53 14.81 -22.77
C ALA A 351 10.34 14.33 -21.91
N THR A 352 10.11 13.03 -21.79
CA THR A 352 9.07 12.46 -20.91
C THR A 352 9.45 12.67 -19.45
N VAL A 353 10.64 12.23 -19.04
CA VAL A 353 11.17 12.44 -17.69
C VAL A 353 11.29 13.93 -17.38
N GLY A 354 11.90 14.71 -18.29
CA GLY A 354 12.04 16.16 -18.10
C GLY A 354 10.70 16.88 -17.92
N GLY A 355 9.68 16.42 -18.65
CA GLY A 355 8.31 16.95 -18.54
C GLY A 355 7.65 16.63 -17.20
N SER A 356 7.83 15.40 -16.71
CA SER A 356 7.30 14.94 -15.42
C SER A 356 7.97 15.66 -14.25
N LEU A 357 9.29 15.79 -14.27
CA LEU A 357 10.04 16.54 -13.26
C LEU A 357 9.60 18.00 -13.20
N LEU A 358 9.50 18.67 -14.36
CA LEU A 358 9.04 20.05 -14.42
C LEU A 358 7.61 20.20 -13.89
N ALA A 359 6.70 19.31 -14.28
CA ALA A 359 5.31 19.34 -13.81
C ALA A 359 5.23 19.15 -12.28
N GLY A 360 6.03 18.22 -11.73
CA GLY A 360 6.13 17.99 -10.30
C GLY A 360 6.68 19.20 -9.53
N LEU A 361 7.75 19.82 -10.03
CA LEU A 361 8.30 21.06 -9.45
C LEU A 361 7.27 22.20 -9.48
N LEU A 362 6.55 22.36 -10.58
CA LEU A 362 5.49 23.35 -10.70
C LEU A 362 4.31 23.07 -9.75
N ALA A 363 3.98 21.81 -9.47
CA ALA A 363 2.92 21.43 -8.55
C ALA A 363 3.31 21.55 -7.06
N SER A 364 4.61 21.50 -6.74
CA SER A 364 5.13 21.48 -5.37
C SER A 364 4.58 22.60 -4.47
N PRO A 365 4.50 23.89 -4.91
CA PRO A 365 3.95 24.94 -4.05
C PRO A 365 2.46 24.74 -3.73
N ALA A 366 1.69 24.21 -4.67
CA ALA A 366 0.27 23.92 -4.44
C ALA A 366 0.09 22.78 -3.42
N VAL A 367 0.90 21.71 -3.52
CA VAL A 367 0.90 20.60 -2.56
C VAL A 367 1.28 21.09 -1.16
N ALA A 368 2.33 21.90 -1.04
CA ALA A 368 2.74 22.50 0.22
C ALA A 368 1.67 23.43 0.83
N ALA A 369 1.04 24.26 -0.01
CA ALA A 369 -0.05 25.14 0.42
C ALA A 369 -1.27 24.37 0.94
N CYS A 370 -1.69 23.32 0.24
CA CYS A 370 -2.78 22.45 0.67
C CYS A 370 -2.43 21.70 1.98
N ALA A 371 -1.18 21.27 2.13
CA ALA A 371 -0.71 20.63 3.35
C ALA A 371 -0.68 21.59 4.55
N LEU A 372 -0.45 22.89 4.33
CA LEU A 372 -0.38 23.91 5.38
C LEU A 372 -1.72 24.59 5.70
N LEU A 373 -2.68 24.53 4.79
CA LEU A 373 -3.94 25.29 4.90
C LEU A 373 -4.71 24.96 6.18
N VAL A 374 -5.03 23.70 6.38
CA VAL A 374 -5.80 23.27 7.57
C VAL A 374 -4.97 23.39 8.85
N PRO A 375 -3.68 22.99 8.89
CA PRO A 375 -2.79 23.27 10.01
C PRO A 375 -2.73 24.75 10.43
N ALA A 376 -2.55 25.66 9.50
CA ALA A 376 -2.44 27.10 9.81
C ALA A 376 -3.75 27.64 10.42
N LEU A 377 -4.90 27.21 9.92
CA LEU A 377 -6.22 27.56 10.48
C LEU A 377 -6.42 26.96 11.87
N ALA A 378 -6.05 25.70 12.08
CA ALA A 378 -6.14 25.02 13.38
C ALA A 378 -5.24 25.67 14.43
N MET A 379 -4.05 26.12 14.06
CA MET A 379 -3.16 26.88 14.95
C MET A 379 -3.76 28.24 15.33
N ARG A 380 -4.37 28.93 14.38
CA ARG A 380 -5.01 30.22 14.66
C ARG A 380 -6.21 30.09 15.60
N SER A 381 -6.93 28.96 15.57
CA SER A 381 -8.05 28.67 16.47
C SER A 381 -7.61 28.10 17.82
N GLY A 382 -6.32 27.85 18.04
CA GLY A 382 -5.80 27.20 19.24
C GLY A 382 -6.06 25.69 19.31
N ALA A 383 -6.60 25.08 18.25
CA ALA A 383 -6.87 23.64 18.18
C ALA A 383 -5.60 22.80 17.94
N ALA A 384 -4.52 23.39 17.47
CA ALA A 384 -3.23 22.76 17.27
C ALA A 384 -2.10 23.75 17.57
N TRP A 385 -0.90 23.20 17.81
CA TRP A 385 0.33 23.98 17.97
C TRP A 385 1.46 23.31 17.23
N ALA A 386 2.39 24.10 16.70
CA ALA A 386 3.57 23.58 16.09
C ALA A 386 4.57 23.09 17.14
N THR A 387 5.21 21.96 16.85
CA THR A 387 6.33 21.45 17.67
C THR A 387 7.63 21.61 16.91
N VAL A 388 8.74 21.80 17.65
CA VAL A 388 10.07 21.80 17.05
C VAL A 388 10.40 20.37 16.62
N GLY A 389 10.30 20.09 15.33
CA GLY A 389 10.64 18.80 14.76
C GLY A 389 12.16 18.55 14.78
N SER A 390 12.57 17.28 14.69
CA SER A 390 13.98 16.89 14.54
C SER A 390 14.66 17.58 13.35
N GLY A 391 13.95 17.70 12.22
CA GLY A 391 14.45 18.36 11.03
C GLY A 391 14.78 19.84 11.23
N THR A 392 14.04 20.58 12.08
CA THR A 392 14.34 21.97 12.43
C THR A 392 15.64 22.04 13.24
N ARG A 393 15.85 21.10 14.18
CA ARG A 393 17.09 21.01 14.96
C ARG A 393 18.31 20.73 14.10
N GLU A 394 18.14 19.86 13.11
CA GLU A 394 19.20 19.43 12.20
C GLU A 394 19.55 20.50 11.18
N SER A 395 18.57 21.29 10.73
CA SER A 395 18.78 22.38 9.78
C SER A 395 19.64 23.53 10.31
N LEU A 396 19.86 23.59 11.62
CA LEU A 396 20.79 24.54 12.26
C LEU A 396 22.28 24.20 12.03
N ASN A 397 22.55 22.99 11.54
CA ASN A 397 23.90 22.64 11.07
C ASN A 397 23.97 22.95 9.57
N ALA A 398 24.90 23.83 9.17
CA ALA A 398 24.95 24.44 7.84
C ALA A 398 25.00 23.46 6.65
N ILE A 399 25.42 22.22 6.86
CA ILE A 399 25.53 21.20 5.78
C ILE A 399 24.81 19.92 6.15
N ALA A 400 25.12 19.31 7.28
CA ALA A 400 24.62 17.99 7.64
C ALA A 400 23.13 18.00 7.96
N GLY A 401 22.62 19.06 8.61
CA GLY A 401 21.20 19.19 8.92
C GLY A 401 20.31 19.24 7.68
N PRO A 402 20.56 20.17 6.74
CA PRO A 402 19.85 20.21 5.47
C PRO A 402 19.96 18.90 4.67
N ALA A 403 21.11 18.23 4.69
CA ALA A 403 21.29 16.94 4.03
C ALA A 403 20.36 15.86 4.61
N VAL A 404 20.24 15.77 5.94
CA VAL A 404 19.30 14.84 6.59
C VAL A 404 17.85 15.12 6.17
N VAL A 405 17.44 16.39 6.14
CA VAL A 405 16.10 16.78 5.71
C VAL A 405 15.84 16.38 4.25
N VAL A 406 16.81 16.63 3.35
CA VAL A 406 16.69 16.24 1.93
C VAL A 406 16.62 14.73 1.78
N LEU A 407 17.44 13.97 2.49
CA LEU A 407 17.40 12.49 2.46
C LEU A 407 16.06 11.96 2.97
N SER A 408 15.55 12.50 4.09
CA SER A 408 14.27 12.13 4.65
C SER A 408 13.12 12.47 3.70
N ALA A 409 13.08 13.67 3.13
CA ALA A 409 12.05 14.07 2.17
C ALA A 409 12.08 13.21 0.88
N THR A 410 13.28 12.78 0.45
CA THR A 410 13.44 11.87 -0.69
C THR A 410 12.88 10.48 -0.37
N LEU A 411 13.16 9.97 0.84
CA LEU A 411 12.61 8.70 1.31
C LEU A 411 11.09 8.77 1.43
N ASP A 412 10.54 9.86 1.97
CA ASP A 412 9.10 10.09 2.09
C ASP A 412 8.41 10.10 0.71
N ALA A 413 9.03 10.75 -0.29
CA ALA A 413 8.53 10.76 -1.65
C ALA A 413 8.55 9.34 -2.27
N LEU A 414 9.62 8.58 -2.06
CA LEU A 414 9.75 7.19 -2.52
C LEU A 414 8.73 6.27 -1.85
N LEU A 415 8.58 6.36 -0.54
CA LEU A 415 7.59 5.60 0.23
C LEU A 415 6.17 5.89 -0.24
N PHE A 416 5.82 7.16 -0.40
CA PHE A 416 4.49 7.54 -0.84
C PHE A 416 4.21 7.08 -2.26
N ALA A 417 5.20 7.18 -3.17
CA ALA A 417 5.07 6.67 -4.53
C ALA A 417 4.86 5.15 -4.55
N CYS A 418 5.66 4.38 -3.83
CA CYS A 418 5.60 2.92 -3.86
C CYS A 418 4.40 2.37 -3.08
N VAL A 419 4.22 2.79 -1.82
CA VAL A 419 3.20 2.24 -0.94
C VAL A 419 1.85 2.91 -1.18
N GLY A 420 1.80 4.24 -1.16
CA GLY A 420 0.55 5.01 -1.28
C GLY A 420 -0.04 4.90 -2.68
N LEU A 421 0.68 5.36 -3.70
CA LEU A 421 0.15 5.47 -5.06
C LEU A 421 0.20 4.12 -5.80
N LEU A 422 1.33 3.43 -5.76
CA LEU A 422 1.49 2.22 -6.56
C LEU A 422 0.76 1.02 -5.96
N PHE A 423 0.91 0.75 -4.65
CA PHE A 423 0.28 -0.40 -4.01
C PHE A 423 -1.17 -0.12 -3.56
N LEU A 424 -1.37 0.77 -2.58
CA LEU A 424 -2.69 0.96 -1.97
C LEU A 424 -3.75 1.42 -2.98
N LEU A 425 -3.42 2.40 -3.83
CA LEU A 425 -4.37 2.90 -4.81
C LEU A 425 -4.67 1.89 -5.92
N SER A 426 -3.66 1.09 -6.35
CA SER A 426 -3.85 0.06 -7.38
C SER A 426 -4.62 -1.15 -6.87
N PHE A 427 -4.34 -1.59 -5.64
CA PHE A 427 -4.99 -2.76 -5.04
C PHE A 427 -6.50 -2.58 -4.92
N PHE A 428 -6.96 -1.38 -4.55
CA PHE A 428 -8.37 -1.04 -4.37
C PHE A 428 -9.00 -0.39 -5.61
N HIS A 429 -8.63 -0.81 -6.80
CA HIS A 429 -8.98 -0.18 -8.07
C HIS A 429 -10.45 -0.33 -8.54
N ARG A 430 -11.21 -1.28 -8.02
CA ARG A 430 -12.62 -1.43 -8.38
C ARG A 430 -13.40 -0.18 -7.96
N ARG A 431 -14.29 0.36 -8.83
CA ARG A 431 -15.02 1.62 -8.55
C ARG A 431 -15.64 1.70 -7.15
N ARG A 432 -16.16 0.58 -6.62
CA ARG A 432 -16.74 0.51 -5.28
C ARG A 432 -15.69 0.54 -4.15
N LEU A 433 -14.45 0.16 -4.42
CA LEU A 433 -13.35 0.09 -3.45
C LEU A 433 -12.34 1.22 -3.60
N LEU A 434 -12.41 2.03 -4.66
CA LEU A 434 -11.48 3.13 -4.90
C LEU A 434 -11.48 4.14 -3.74
N ALA A 435 -12.63 4.43 -3.16
CA ALA A 435 -12.74 5.30 -1.99
C ALA A 435 -11.96 4.74 -0.79
N VAL A 436 -11.96 3.41 -0.61
CA VAL A 436 -11.16 2.73 0.43
C VAL A 436 -9.67 2.89 0.14
N GLY A 437 -9.24 2.69 -1.13
CA GLY A 437 -7.85 2.90 -1.54
C GLY A 437 -7.37 4.33 -1.28
N VAL A 438 -8.17 5.32 -1.63
CA VAL A 438 -7.89 6.74 -1.36
C VAL A 438 -7.78 7.00 0.15
N ALA A 439 -8.73 6.49 0.95
CA ALA A 439 -8.72 6.65 2.40
C ALA A 439 -7.48 6.00 3.04
N LEU A 440 -7.15 4.77 2.66
CA LEU A 440 -5.95 4.06 3.15
C LEU A 440 -4.65 4.78 2.76
N THR A 441 -4.58 5.32 1.54
CA THR A 441 -3.43 6.13 1.10
C THR A 441 -3.29 7.40 1.95
N ALA A 442 -4.40 8.07 2.27
CA ALA A 442 -4.42 9.24 3.14
C ALA A 442 -3.99 8.89 4.57
N VAL A 443 -4.53 7.80 5.12
CA VAL A 443 -4.17 7.28 6.45
C VAL A 443 -2.68 6.91 6.50
N PHE A 444 -2.17 6.21 5.50
CA PHE A 444 -0.76 5.85 5.40
C PHE A 444 0.15 7.09 5.38
N GLY A 445 -0.13 8.05 4.51
CA GLY A 445 0.67 9.27 4.41
C GLY A 445 0.67 10.09 5.70
N ALA A 446 -0.48 10.21 6.35
CA ALA A 446 -0.60 10.91 7.63
C ALA A 446 0.14 10.16 8.77
N LEU A 447 0.04 8.82 8.82
CA LEU A 447 0.73 7.99 9.82
C LEU A 447 2.26 8.07 9.66
N MET A 448 2.76 8.01 8.42
CA MET A 448 4.19 8.15 8.15
C MET A 448 4.69 9.58 8.34
N GLY A 449 3.81 10.56 8.44
CA GLY A 449 4.18 11.97 8.58
C GLY A 449 4.65 12.58 7.27
N ILE A 450 4.16 12.08 6.14
CA ILE A 450 4.47 12.61 4.81
C ILE A 450 3.72 13.94 4.61
N LEU A 451 4.45 15.00 4.31
CA LEU A 451 3.97 16.38 4.08
C LEU A 451 3.41 17.16 5.30
N PRO A 452 2.90 16.60 6.41
CA PRO A 452 2.41 17.46 7.48
C PRO A 452 3.57 18.13 8.21
N PRO A 453 3.44 19.42 8.55
CA PRO A 453 4.36 20.06 9.45
C PRO A 453 4.32 19.42 10.84
N PRO A 454 5.38 19.53 11.64
CA PRO A 454 5.42 18.98 13.00
C PRO A 454 4.39 19.69 13.89
N LEU A 455 3.27 19.03 14.18
CA LEU A 455 2.15 19.54 14.97
C LEU A 455 1.82 18.63 16.14
N ALA A 456 1.21 19.19 17.17
CA ALA A 456 0.60 18.47 18.29
C ALA A 456 -0.82 19.02 18.55
N PRO A 457 -1.74 18.23 19.14
CA PRO A 457 -1.57 16.82 19.50
C PRO A 457 -1.56 15.87 18.29
N PHE A 458 -1.12 14.63 18.47
CA PHE A 458 -0.93 13.65 17.38
C PHE A 458 -2.19 13.39 16.54
N LEU A 459 -3.36 13.26 17.16
CA LEU A 459 -4.62 13.03 16.45
C LEU A 459 -4.97 14.22 15.54
N THR A 460 -4.71 15.44 15.98
CA THR A 460 -4.90 16.66 15.18
C THR A 460 -3.93 16.68 14.00
N LYS A 461 -2.67 16.35 14.21
CA LYS A 461 -1.66 16.19 13.14
C LYS A 461 -2.11 15.19 12.08
N PHE A 462 -2.65 14.05 12.52
CA PHE A 462 -3.16 13.00 11.65
C PHE A 462 -4.33 13.52 10.78
N ALA A 463 -5.34 14.17 11.39
CA ALA A 463 -6.48 14.71 10.68
C ALA A 463 -6.07 15.84 9.70
N LEU A 464 -5.12 16.68 10.10
CA LEU A 464 -4.69 17.85 9.31
C LEU A 464 -3.75 17.48 8.15
N GLY A 465 -3.07 16.32 8.20
CA GLY A 465 -2.19 15.84 7.13
C GLY A 465 -2.90 15.44 5.84
N ILE A 466 -4.20 15.20 5.90
CA ILE A 466 -5.00 14.70 4.77
C ILE A 466 -5.01 15.69 3.58
N GLY A 467 -4.99 17.00 3.83
CA GLY A 467 -5.06 18.03 2.78
C GLY A 467 -3.91 17.96 1.77
N GLY A 468 -2.68 17.80 2.24
CA GLY A 468 -1.50 17.66 1.37
C GLY A 468 -1.53 16.38 0.55
N ILE A 469 -1.95 15.27 1.16
CA ILE A 469 -2.06 13.99 0.48
C ILE A 469 -3.16 14.02 -0.59
N ALA A 470 -4.30 14.66 -0.30
CA ALA A 470 -5.36 14.86 -1.29
C ALA A 470 -4.86 15.65 -2.51
N ALA A 471 -4.06 16.69 -2.31
CA ALA A 471 -3.44 17.44 -3.40
C ALA A 471 -2.51 16.56 -4.25
N VAL A 472 -1.70 15.68 -3.63
CA VAL A 472 -0.84 14.74 -4.37
C VAL A 472 -1.66 13.72 -5.17
N LEU A 473 -2.77 13.21 -4.61
CA LEU A 473 -3.67 12.31 -5.32
C LEU A 473 -4.29 12.99 -6.57
N VAL A 474 -4.64 14.28 -6.45
CA VAL A 474 -5.10 15.07 -7.60
C VAL A 474 -3.98 15.22 -8.63
N VAL A 475 -2.75 15.55 -8.23
CA VAL A 475 -1.59 15.61 -9.12
C VAL A 475 -1.41 14.29 -9.86
N PHE A 476 -1.42 13.16 -9.15
CA PHE A 476 -1.28 11.82 -9.74
C PHE A 476 -2.45 11.48 -10.69
N ALA A 477 -3.69 11.89 -10.36
CA ALA A 477 -4.85 11.64 -11.21
C ALA A 477 -4.72 12.30 -12.60
N PHE A 478 -4.02 13.43 -12.70
CA PHE A 478 -3.83 14.18 -13.95
C PHE A 478 -2.44 14.04 -14.58
N SER A 479 -1.51 13.29 -13.95
CA SER A 479 -0.13 13.12 -14.40
C SER A 479 0.37 11.68 -14.25
N ASP A 480 1.62 11.51 -13.84
CA ASP A 480 2.30 10.24 -13.66
C ASP A 480 2.96 10.12 -12.27
N LEU A 481 3.54 8.93 -12.00
CA LEU A 481 4.15 8.61 -10.71
C LEU A 481 5.35 9.51 -10.38
N LEU A 482 6.19 9.80 -11.37
CA LEU A 482 7.37 10.65 -11.18
C LEU A 482 6.98 12.10 -10.86
N THR A 483 5.96 12.63 -11.54
CA THR A 483 5.40 13.96 -11.26
C THR A 483 4.89 14.04 -9.81
N ALA A 484 4.13 13.05 -9.36
CA ALA A 484 3.60 13.01 -8.01
C ALA A 484 4.73 12.89 -6.96
N ALA A 485 5.70 12.00 -7.15
CA ALA A 485 6.87 11.87 -6.27
C ALA A 485 7.68 13.16 -6.18
N THR A 486 7.91 13.83 -7.32
CA THR A 486 8.61 15.13 -7.37
C THR A 486 7.83 16.22 -6.65
N ALA A 487 6.49 16.21 -6.75
CA ALA A 487 5.63 17.17 -6.04
C ALA A 487 5.66 16.95 -4.52
N VAL A 488 5.70 15.68 -4.05
CA VAL A 488 5.89 15.35 -2.63
C VAL A 488 7.24 15.84 -2.12
N LEU A 489 8.31 15.54 -2.87
CA LEU A 489 9.67 15.98 -2.50
C LEU A 489 9.75 17.51 -2.40
N GLY A 490 9.35 18.22 -3.45
CA GLY A 490 9.43 19.67 -3.48
C GLY A 490 8.49 20.33 -2.46
N GLY A 491 7.29 19.78 -2.26
CA GLY A 491 6.34 20.23 -1.23
C GLY A 491 6.89 20.02 0.18
N GLY A 492 7.49 18.85 0.46
CA GLY A 492 8.14 18.55 1.73
C GLY A 492 9.30 19.50 2.03
N LEU A 493 10.19 19.72 1.06
CA LEU A 493 11.31 20.68 1.22
C LEU A 493 10.80 22.11 1.46
N ALA A 494 9.72 22.51 0.78
CA ALA A 494 9.12 23.82 0.99
C ALA A 494 8.57 23.96 2.42
N LEU A 495 7.84 22.96 2.92
CA LEU A 495 7.28 22.97 4.28
C LEU A 495 8.35 23.02 5.37
N TYR A 496 9.49 22.35 5.15
CA TYR A 496 10.58 22.35 6.11
C TYR A 496 11.42 23.65 6.10
N PHE A 497 11.78 24.12 4.91
CA PHE A 497 12.79 25.17 4.79
C PHE A 497 12.24 26.59 4.61
N LEU A 498 11.07 26.77 3.97
CA LEU A 498 10.53 28.12 3.78
C LEU A 498 10.25 28.87 5.09
N PRO A 499 9.64 28.22 6.11
CA PRO A 499 9.46 28.89 7.39
C PRO A 499 10.79 29.34 8.03
N LEU A 500 11.84 28.52 7.91
CA LEU A 500 13.18 28.86 8.41
C LEU A 500 13.82 30.01 7.65
N LEU A 501 13.69 30.04 6.32
CA LEU A 501 14.20 31.12 5.47
C LEU A 501 13.55 32.46 5.74
N LEU A 502 12.26 32.46 6.11
CA LEU A 502 11.51 33.67 6.41
C LEU A 502 11.71 34.18 7.84
N ALA A 503 11.95 33.26 8.81
CA ALA A 503 12.12 33.61 10.21
C ALA A 503 13.54 34.08 10.56
N GLU A 504 14.58 33.61 9.86
CA GLU A 504 15.96 33.82 10.23
C GLU A 504 16.68 34.88 9.40
N SER A 505 17.64 35.53 10.01
CA SER A 505 18.59 36.47 9.38
C SER A 505 20.04 36.00 9.62
N GLY A 506 20.91 36.25 8.67
CA GLY A 506 22.33 35.92 8.82
C GLY A 506 22.71 34.47 8.47
N PRO A 507 23.76 33.89 9.12
CA PRO A 507 24.35 32.60 8.72
C PRO A 507 23.39 31.42 8.85
N ALA A 508 22.35 31.51 9.66
CA ALA A 508 21.35 30.43 9.82
C ALA A 508 20.52 30.20 8.56
N ARG A 509 20.46 31.16 7.63
CA ARG A 509 19.76 31.00 6.32
C ARG A 509 20.51 30.11 5.33
N THR A 510 21.82 29.98 5.47
CA THR A 510 22.64 29.25 4.48
C THR A 510 22.25 27.79 4.35
N GLY A 511 22.01 27.10 5.47
CA GLY A 511 21.57 25.70 5.47
C GLY A 511 20.21 25.48 4.75
N PRO A 512 19.13 26.14 5.17
CA PRO A 512 17.82 26.08 4.50
C PRO A 512 17.86 26.48 3.02
N LEU A 513 18.66 27.51 2.68
CA LEU A 513 18.85 27.93 1.29
C LEU A 513 19.47 26.82 0.44
N LEU A 514 20.57 26.21 0.91
CA LEU A 514 21.23 25.10 0.23
C LEU A 514 20.31 23.86 0.16
N GLY A 515 19.57 23.58 1.23
CA GLY A 515 18.61 22.48 1.31
C GLY A 515 17.46 22.56 0.29
N ILE A 516 17.08 23.76 -0.15
CA ILE A 516 16.13 23.97 -1.27
C ILE A 516 16.88 24.06 -2.61
N ALA A 517 17.89 24.92 -2.70
CA ALA A 517 18.51 25.28 -3.96
C ALA A 517 19.22 24.10 -4.66
N ILE A 518 19.89 23.25 -3.90
CA ILE A 518 20.60 22.10 -4.47
C ILE A 518 19.64 21.06 -5.07
N PRO A 519 18.67 20.49 -4.32
CA PRO A 519 17.78 19.46 -4.88
C PRO A 519 16.83 20.04 -5.93
N ILE A 520 16.24 21.21 -5.69
CA ILE A 520 15.32 21.82 -6.67
C ILE A 520 16.07 22.25 -7.92
N GLY A 521 17.26 22.87 -7.78
CA GLY A 521 18.12 23.26 -8.89
C GLY A 521 18.60 22.04 -9.69
N GLY A 522 19.01 20.97 -9.02
CA GLY A 522 19.40 19.71 -9.65
C GLY A 522 18.26 19.08 -10.45
N LEU A 523 17.07 19.00 -9.88
CA LEU A 523 15.88 18.50 -10.58
C LEU A 523 15.47 19.41 -11.75
N ALA A 524 15.58 20.74 -11.61
CA ALA A 524 15.29 21.68 -12.67
C ALA A 524 16.30 21.55 -13.84
N LEU A 525 17.58 21.39 -13.54
CA LEU A 525 18.62 21.14 -14.55
C LEU A 525 18.39 19.81 -15.28
N LEU A 526 18.06 18.74 -14.55
CA LEU A 526 17.73 17.46 -15.15
C LEU A 526 16.47 17.55 -16.03
N ALA A 527 15.46 18.29 -15.57
CA ALA A 527 14.25 18.56 -16.35
C ALA A 527 14.57 19.33 -17.63
N ALA A 528 15.37 20.39 -17.55
CA ALA A 528 15.79 21.19 -18.71
C ALA A 528 16.63 20.36 -19.70
N ALA A 529 17.59 19.58 -19.22
CA ALA A 529 18.40 18.68 -20.03
C ALA A 529 17.52 17.64 -20.74
N GLY A 530 16.59 17.00 -20.03
CA GLY A 530 15.66 16.05 -20.63
C GLY A 530 14.77 16.67 -21.70
N LEU A 531 14.22 17.87 -21.45
CA LEU A 531 13.40 18.58 -22.43
C LEU A 531 14.16 19.03 -23.66
N ALA A 532 15.45 19.36 -23.52
CA ALA A 532 16.32 19.75 -24.63
C ALA A 532 16.55 18.60 -25.63
N THR A 533 16.53 17.36 -25.21
CA THR A 533 16.70 16.19 -26.10
C THR A 533 15.54 15.99 -27.09
N ARG A 534 14.35 16.53 -26.78
CA ARG A 534 13.09 16.36 -27.52
C ARG A 534 12.68 14.89 -27.76
N ARG A 535 13.42 13.93 -27.21
CA ARG A 535 13.14 12.50 -27.31
C ARG A 535 12.04 12.15 -26.32
N THR A 536 10.90 11.65 -26.83
CA THR A 536 9.81 11.13 -26.00
C THR A 536 9.91 9.60 -25.94
N ILE A 537 9.53 9.03 -24.78
CA ILE A 537 9.42 7.58 -24.63
C ILE A 537 8.02 7.18 -25.10
N ALA A 538 7.96 6.34 -26.14
CA ALA A 538 6.75 5.61 -26.51
C ALA A 538 6.73 4.29 -25.71
N TYR A 539 5.64 4.00 -25.05
CA TYR A 539 5.47 2.72 -24.36
C TYR A 539 5.27 1.63 -25.40
N SER A 540 6.25 0.72 -25.55
CA SER A 540 6.15 -0.44 -26.42
C SER A 540 5.87 -1.70 -25.60
N TYR A 541 5.13 -2.66 -26.20
CA TYR A 541 4.91 -3.98 -25.60
C TYR A 541 6.25 -4.71 -25.31
N ASP A 542 7.26 -4.49 -26.13
CA ASP A 542 8.59 -5.07 -25.95
C ASP A 542 9.37 -4.52 -24.77
N ASP A 543 9.00 -3.35 -24.27
CA ASP A 543 9.61 -2.73 -23.08
C ASP A 543 9.04 -3.28 -21.75
N LEU A 544 8.00 -4.11 -21.80
CA LEU A 544 7.42 -4.72 -20.62
C LEU A 544 8.36 -5.80 -20.04
N ALA A 545 8.44 -5.84 -18.71
CA ALA A 545 9.18 -6.89 -18.01
C ALA A 545 8.61 -8.29 -18.34
N PRO A 546 9.42 -9.35 -18.40
CA PRO A 546 8.97 -10.69 -18.82
C PRO A 546 7.77 -11.24 -18.04
N HIS A 547 7.65 -10.90 -16.74
CA HIS A 547 6.51 -11.31 -15.94
C HIS A 547 5.23 -10.56 -16.33
N VAL A 548 5.34 -9.29 -16.75
CA VAL A 548 4.19 -8.49 -17.22
C VAL A 548 3.73 -8.97 -18.60
N LYS A 549 4.66 -9.32 -19.50
CA LYS A 549 4.32 -9.94 -20.79
C LYS A 549 3.50 -11.21 -20.60
N ARG A 550 3.89 -12.05 -19.63
CA ARG A 550 3.13 -13.26 -19.27
C ARG A 550 1.72 -12.96 -18.75
N ILE A 551 1.57 -11.93 -17.93
CA ILE A 551 0.24 -11.52 -17.41
C ILE A 551 -0.65 -11.03 -18.57
N VAL A 552 -0.15 -10.14 -19.41
CA VAL A 552 -0.90 -9.60 -20.56
C VAL A 552 -1.28 -10.71 -21.54
N GLU A 553 -0.38 -11.62 -21.82
CA GLU A 553 -0.64 -12.76 -22.72
C GLU A 553 -1.69 -13.71 -22.13
N ARG A 554 -1.61 -13.99 -20.82
CA ARG A 554 -2.61 -14.82 -20.10
C ARG A 554 -3.99 -14.18 -20.13
N GLU A 555 -4.11 -12.88 -19.88
CA GLU A 555 -5.40 -12.16 -19.96
C GLU A 555 -5.96 -12.13 -21.38
N ARG A 556 -5.08 -12.00 -22.39
CA ARG A 556 -5.48 -12.07 -23.80
C ARG A 556 -6.03 -13.45 -24.15
N ILE A 557 -5.31 -14.52 -23.79
CA ILE A 557 -5.75 -15.91 -24.02
C ILE A 557 -7.09 -16.16 -23.34
N LYS A 558 -7.25 -15.69 -22.07
CA LYS A 558 -8.51 -15.83 -21.34
C LYS A 558 -9.66 -15.10 -22.03
N ALA A 559 -9.44 -13.89 -22.52
CA ALA A 559 -10.47 -13.14 -23.24
C ALA A 559 -10.87 -13.83 -24.58
N GLU A 560 -9.92 -14.46 -25.27
CA GLU A 560 -10.17 -15.26 -26.47
C GLU A 560 -11.00 -16.53 -26.14
N ILE A 561 -10.68 -17.23 -25.05
CA ILE A 561 -11.43 -18.39 -24.57
C ILE A 561 -12.86 -17.98 -24.15
N ASP A 562 -13.02 -16.89 -23.39
CA ASP A 562 -14.34 -16.37 -22.99
C ASP A 562 -15.19 -15.96 -24.20
N ALA A 563 -14.57 -15.46 -25.28
CA ALA A 563 -15.28 -15.16 -26.52
C ALA A 563 -15.72 -16.45 -27.24
N ALA A 564 -14.87 -17.46 -27.30
CA ALA A 564 -15.20 -18.76 -27.90
C ALA A 564 -16.33 -19.47 -27.14
N ASN A 565 -16.31 -19.42 -25.80
CA ASN A 565 -17.41 -19.94 -24.94
C ASN A 565 -18.75 -19.27 -25.25
N ARG A 566 -18.78 -17.94 -25.39
CA ARG A 566 -20.02 -17.22 -25.76
C ARG A 566 -20.57 -17.65 -27.13
N ILE A 567 -19.68 -17.90 -28.10
CA ILE A 567 -20.09 -18.40 -29.43
C ILE A 567 -20.66 -19.79 -29.29
N GLN A 568 -20.02 -20.69 -28.53
CA GLN A 568 -20.51 -22.06 -28.33
C GLN A 568 -21.89 -22.09 -27.64
N ALA A 569 -22.06 -21.31 -26.55
CA ALA A 569 -23.32 -21.20 -25.84
C ALA A 569 -24.50 -20.75 -26.76
N ALA A 570 -24.20 -19.92 -27.76
CA ALA A 570 -25.16 -19.49 -28.75
C ALA A 570 -25.51 -20.59 -29.81
N LEU A 571 -24.70 -21.65 -29.90
CA LEU A 571 -24.96 -22.78 -30.79
C LEU A 571 -25.93 -23.81 -30.17
N LEU A 572 -26.07 -23.87 -28.86
CA LEU A 572 -26.99 -24.76 -28.18
C LEU A 572 -28.43 -24.18 -28.19
N PRO A 573 -29.49 -25.04 -28.15
CA PRO A 573 -30.84 -24.54 -28.17
C PRO A 573 -31.19 -23.75 -26.91
N SER A 574 -31.75 -22.57 -27.09
CA SER A 574 -32.19 -21.67 -26.01
C SER A 574 -33.64 -21.88 -25.57
N SER A 575 -34.42 -22.65 -26.35
CA SER A 575 -35.83 -22.95 -26.08
C SER A 575 -36.23 -24.32 -26.63
N HIS A 576 -37.27 -24.88 -26.07
CA HIS A 576 -37.82 -26.14 -26.52
C HIS A 576 -38.99 -25.86 -27.50
N PRO A 577 -39.04 -26.54 -28.63
CA PRO A 577 -40.16 -26.43 -29.54
C PRO A 577 -41.45 -27.07 -28.93
N ASP A 578 -42.59 -26.47 -29.21
CA ASP A 578 -43.89 -27.04 -28.82
C ASP A 578 -44.26 -28.17 -29.79
N LEU A 579 -44.49 -29.35 -29.27
CA LEU A 579 -44.83 -30.53 -30.01
C LEU A 579 -46.28 -31.00 -29.75
N GLY A 580 -47.05 -30.26 -28.99
CA GLY A 580 -48.42 -30.57 -28.64
C GLY A 580 -48.59 -31.84 -27.80
N SER A 581 -48.24 -33.02 -28.28
CA SER A 581 -48.35 -34.32 -27.58
C SER A 581 -47.07 -34.77 -26.84
N ALA A 582 -46.00 -34.01 -26.95
CA ALA A 582 -44.75 -34.29 -26.25
C ALA A 582 -44.17 -33.04 -25.63
N SER A 583 -43.60 -33.14 -24.41
CA SER A 583 -42.90 -32.08 -23.73
C SER A 583 -41.40 -32.41 -23.60
N LEU A 584 -40.55 -31.38 -23.72
CA LEU A 584 -39.10 -31.48 -23.71
C LEU A 584 -38.54 -30.77 -22.51
N ALA A 585 -37.55 -31.37 -21.88
CA ALA A 585 -36.72 -30.73 -20.87
C ALA A 585 -35.24 -31.06 -21.12
N SER A 586 -34.37 -30.07 -21.08
CA SER A 586 -32.93 -30.27 -21.25
C SER A 586 -32.12 -29.57 -20.20
N SER A 587 -30.89 -30.04 -19.99
CA SER A 587 -29.88 -29.41 -19.16
C SER A 587 -28.52 -29.64 -19.78
N TYR A 588 -27.68 -28.61 -19.74
CA TYR A 588 -26.27 -28.65 -20.16
C TYR A 588 -25.40 -27.95 -19.14
N ARG A 589 -24.30 -28.60 -18.79
CA ARG A 589 -23.28 -28.03 -17.91
C ARG A 589 -21.90 -28.47 -18.38
N ALA A 590 -21.13 -27.54 -18.91
CA ALA A 590 -19.77 -27.80 -19.33
C ALA A 590 -18.84 -28.04 -18.13
N ALA A 591 -17.86 -28.94 -18.26
CA ALA A 591 -16.79 -29.22 -17.31
C ALA A 591 -15.69 -28.14 -17.36
N THR A 592 -15.40 -27.67 -18.55
CA THR A 592 -14.41 -26.60 -18.81
C THR A 592 -15.11 -25.37 -19.41
N GLU A 593 -14.31 -24.35 -19.79
CA GLU A 593 -14.84 -23.14 -20.46
C GLU A 593 -15.52 -23.47 -21.79
N ILE A 594 -15.12 -24.55 -22.49
CA ILE A 594 -15.67 -24.97 -23.77
C ILE A 594 -15.89 -26.49 -23.72
N GLY A 595 -17.12 -26.96 -23.90
CA GLY A 595 -17.47 -28.37 -23.84
C GLY A 595 -17.44 -29.06 -25.19
N GLY A 596 -17.48 -30.42 -25.17
CA GLY A 596 -17.60 -31.30 -26.35
C GLY A 596 -19.03 -31.74 -26.65
N ASP A 597 -19.90 -31.75 -25.65
CA ASP A 597 -21.28 -32.18 -25.75
C ASP A 597 -22.12 -31.29 -26.66
N TYR A 598 -22.96 -31.92 -27.43
CA TYR A 598 -23.92 -31.29 -28.36
C TYR A 598 -25.29 -31.88 -28.24
N PHE A 599 -26.33 -31.06 -28.19
CA PHE A 599 -27.71 -31.47 -28.40
C PHE A 599 -28.46 -30.38 -29.17
N ASP A 600 -29.49 -30.79 -29.95
CA ASP A 600 -30.30 -29.83 -30.69
C ASP A 600 -31.72 -30.38 -30.97
N PHE A 601 -32.64 -29.45 -31.16
CA PHE A 601 -34.03 -29.69 -31.53
C PHE A 601 -34.34 -29.01 -32.86
N LEU A 602 -34.52 -29.80 -33.89
CA LEU A 602 -34.64 -29.33 -35.28
C LEU A 602 -36.09 -29.51 -35.79
N PRO A 603 -36.90 -28.47 -35.88
CA PRO A 603 -38.23 -28.57 -36.49
C PRO A 603 -38.12 -28.98 -37.98
N LEU A 604 -38.75 -30.11 -38.33
CA LEU A 604 -38.68 -30.66 -39.69
C LEU A 604 -40.01 -30.43 -40.47
N GLY A 605 -40.98 -29.78 -39.88
CA GLY A 605 -42.35 -29.65 -40.44
C GLY A 605 -43.22 -30.85 -40.17
N ASP A 606 -44.51 -30.75 -40.46
CA ASP A 606 -45.53 -31.85 -40.39
C ASP A 606 -45.49 -32.58 -39.02
N GLY A 607 -45.40 -31.85 -37.91
CA GLY A 607 -45.35 -32.44 -36.57
C GLY A 607 -44.08 -33.27 -36.27
N LYS A 608 -43.04 -33.17 -37.09
CA LYS A 608 -41.77 -33.89 -36.92
C LYS A 608 -40.69 -33.03 -36.36
N LEU A 609 -39.88 -33.62 -35.44
CA LEU A 609 -38.72 -32.99 -34.78
C LEU A 609 -37.50 -33.87 -34.93
N GLY A 610 -36.43 -33.29 -35.44
CA GLY A 610 -35.07 -33.88 -35.34
C GLY A 610 -34.53 -33.73 -33.91
N LEU A 611 -34.16 -34.83 -33.29
CA LEU A 611 -33.47 -34.91 -32.04
C LEU A 611 -32.00 -35.26 -32.31
N ALA A 612 -31.10 -34.35 -32.06
CA ALA A 612 -29.67 -34.58 -32.15
C ALA A 612 -29.04 -34.60 -30.79
N PHE A 613 -28.15 -35.56 -30.54
CA PHE A 613 -27.35 -35.65 -29.32
C PHE A 613 -25.99 -36.26 -29.61
N GLY A 614 -24.91 -35.70 -29.12
CA GLY A 614 -23.60 -36.25 -29.39
C GLY A 614 -22.54 -35.67 -28.46
N ASP A 615 -21.41 -36.31 -28.42
CA ASP A 615 -20.25 -35.93 -27.65
C ASP A 615 -18.96 -36.09 -28.44
N VAL A 616 -18.09 -35.07 -28.43
CA VAL A 616 -16.78 -35.05 -29.08
C VAL A 616 -15.72 -35.51 -28.10
N ALA A 617 -14.98 -36.57 -28.41
CA ALA A 617 -13.91 -37.10 -27.56
C ALA A 617 -12.90 -36.02 -27.17
N GLY A 618 -12.80 -35.76 -25.84
CA GLY A 618 -11.97 -34.73 -25.25
C GLY A 618 -12.71 -33.40 -25.04
N HIS A 619 -12.06 -32.45 -24.40
CA HIS A 619 -12.65 -31.17 -23.98
C HIS A 619 -11.86 -29.96 -24.49
N GLY A 620 -12.44 -28.80 -24.44
CA GLY A 620 -11.79 -27.54 -24.77
C GLY A 620 -12.05 -27.05 -26.20
N LEU A 621 -11.28 -26.07 -26.65
CA LEU A 621 -11.52 -25.34 -27.91
C LEU A 621 -11.65 -26.25 -29.14
N THR A 622 -10.86 -27.32 -29.23
CA THR A 622 -10.85 -28.21 -30.37
C THR A 622 -12.12 -29.02 -30.48
N SER A 623 -12.64 -29.57 -29.37
CA SER A 623 -13.92 -30.29 -29.35
C SER A 623 -15.10 -29.37 -29.67
N GLY A 624 -15.09 -28.12 -29.12
CA GLY A 624 -16.10 -27.12 -29.45
C GLY A 624 -16.13 -26.73 -30.93
N ILE A 625 -14.97 -26.67 -31.62
CA ILE A 625 -14.91 -26.41 -33.05
C ILE A 625 -15.51 -27.58 -33.85
N VAL A 626 -15.20 -28.83 -33.51
CA VAL A 626 -15.75 -30.01 -34.19
C VAL A 626 -17.26 -30.08 -34.00
N MET A 627 -17.74 -29.80 -32.79
CA MET A 627 -19.18 -29.69 -32.48
C MET A 627 -19.87 -28.64 -33.37
N ALA A 628 -19.29 -27.44 -33.47
CA ALA A 628 -19.83 -26.36 -34.30
C ALA A 628 -19.91 -26.72 -35.80
N MET A 629 -18.84 -27.39 -36.31
CA MET A 629 -18.82 -27.90 -37.68
C MET A 629 -19.89 -28.97 -37.91
N THR A 630 -20.05 -29.90 -36.97
CA THR A 630 -21.09 -30.95 -37.03
C THR A 630 -22.50 -30.35 -37.01
N LYS A 631 -22.75 -29.33 -36.15
CA LYS A 631 -24.04 -28.61 -36.15
C LYS A 631 -24.30 -27.94 -37.51
N ALA A 632 -23.33 -27.23 -38.09
CA ALA A 632 -23.49 -26.57 -39.38
C ALA A 632 -23.83 -27.56 -40.48
N ALA A 633 -23.15 -28.70 -40.48
CA ALA A 633 -23.40 -29.77 -41.44
C ALA A 633 -24.78 -30.41 -41.26
N LEU A 634 -25.15 -30.66 -40.01
CA LEU A 634 -26.48 -31.19 -39.65
C LEU A 634 -27.61 -30.27 -40.14
N LEU A 635 -27.54 -28.97 -39.87
CA LEU A 635 -28.53 -27.98 -40.31
C LEU A 635 -28.71 -27.92 -41.83
N VAL A 636 -27.63 -28.16 -42.58
CA VAL A 636 -27.74 -28.26 -44.06
C VAL A 636 -28.39 -29.61 -44.47
N GLN A 637 -27.88 -30.72 -43.88
CA GLN A 637 -28.34 -32.07 -44.28
C GLN A 637 -29.83 -32.30 -44.01
N VAL A 638 -30.34 -31.90 -42.88
CA VAL A 638 -31.77 -32.13 -42.52
C VAL A 638 -32.75 -31.37 -43.39
N LYS A 639 -32.28 -30.31 -44.10
CA LYS A 639 -33.10 -29.60 -45.12
C LYS A 639 -33.25 -30.39 -46.41
N HIS A 640 -32.30 -31.26 -46.73
CA HIS A 640 -32.29 -32.07 -47.94
C HIS A 640 -32.88 -33.46 -47.67
N ASP A 641 -32.38 -34.10 -46.63
CA ASP A 641 -32.86 -35.44 -46.21
C ASP A 641 -32.59 -35.59 -44.70
N ALA A 642 -33.67 -35.71 -43.93
CA ALA A 642 -33.64 -35.92 -42.50
C ALA A 642 -33.65 -37.41 -42.06
N SER A 643 -33.42 -38.35 -43.03
CA SER A 643 -33.28 -39.76 -42.70
C SER A 643 -32.09 -39.98 -41.74
N PRO A 644 -32.33 -40.66 -40.57
CA PRO A 644 -31.27 -40.83 -39.58
C PRO A 644 -29.97 -41.42 -40.08
N VAL A 645 -30.04 -42.46 -40.91
CA VAL A 645 -28.87 -43.09 -41.49
C VAL A 645 -28.11 -42.12 -42.39
N ARG A 646 -28.86 -41.41 -43.27
CA ARG A 646 -28.23 -40.47 -44.20
C ARG A 646 -27.58 -39.28 -43.51
N VAL A 647 -28.19 -38.78 -42.44
CA VAL A 647 -27.60 -37.74 -41.61
C VAL A 647 -26.26 -38.22 -41.02
N LEU A 648 -26.21 -39.41 -40.40
CA LEU A 648 -24.97 -39.93 -39.81
C LEU A 648 -23.90 -40.22 -40.85
N GLU A 649 -24.23 -40.70 -42.05
CA GLU A 649 -23.28 -40.91 -43.18
C GLU A 649 -22.59 -39.60 -43.58
N VAL A 650 -23.36 -38.51 -43.75
CA VAL A 650 -22.85 -37.19 -44.13
C VAL A 650 -22.01 -36.59 -43.03
N LEU A 651 -22.45 -36.65 -41.76
CA LEU A 651 -21.69 -36.18 -40.61
C LEU A 651 -20.38 -36.95 -40.45
N ASN A 652 -20.38 -38.27 -40.60
CA ASN A 652 -19.18 -39.08 -40.57
C ASN A 652 -18.15 -38.67 -41.62
N ASP A 653 -18.62 -38.48 -42.89
CA ASP A 653 -17.77 -38.00 -43.96
C ASP A 653 -17.13 -36.61 -43.65
N ILE A 654 -17.88 -35.73 -42.99
CA ILE A 654 -17.41 -34.41 -42.61
C ILE A 654 -16.38 -34.51 -41.49
N VAL A 655 -16.70 -35.23 -40.40
CA VAL A 655 -15.75 -35.41 -39.26
C VAL A 655 -14.45 -36.08 -39.77
N MET A 656 -14.56 -37.11 -40.60
CA MET A 656 -13.38 -37.76 -41.21
C MET A 656 -12.48 -36.86 -42.02
N LYS A 657 -13.05 -35.81 -42.69
CA LYS A 657 -12.30 -34.91 -43.56
C LYS A 657 -11.75 -33.70 -42.84
N THR A 658 -12.42 -33.25 -41.76
CA THR A 658 -12.18 -31.94 -41.15
C THR A 658 -11.65 -32.00 -39.75
N ALA A 659 -11.99 -33.04 -38.97
CA ALA A 659 -11.49 -33.16 -37.60
C ALA A 659 -10.00 -33.52 -37.55
N PRO A 660 -9.25 -33.11 -36.52
CA PRO A 660 -7.88 -33.56 -36.30
C PRO A 660 -7.80 -35.11 -36.25
N LYS A 661 -6.64 -35.65 -36.68
CA LYS A 661 -6.44 -37.11 -36.65
C LYS A 661 -6.66 -37.65 -35.22
N ARG A 662 -7.45 -38.75 -35.12
CA ARG A 662 -7.85 -39.41 -33.87
C ARG A 662 -8.97 -38.71 -33.09
N MET A 663 -9.57 -37.66 -33.59
CA MET A 663 -10.74 -37.08 -32.95
C MET A 663 -12.00 -37.78 -33.42
N LEU A 664 -12.81 -38.20 -32.48
CA LEU A 664 -14.04 -39.00 -32.69
C LEU A 664 -15.19 -38.19 -32.09
N MET A 665 -16.40 -38.48 -32.57
CA MET A 665 -17.62 -37.95 -31.99
C MET A 665 -18.66 -39.06 -31.94
N THR A 666 -19.20 -39.31 -30.74
CA THR A 666 -20.40 -40.14 -30.61
C THR A 666 -21.60 -39.31 -31.00
N PHE A 667 -22.55 -39.89 -31.72
CA PHE A 667 -23.72 -39.13 -32.20
C PHE A 667 -24.98 -39.96 -32.30
N PHE A 668 -26.06 -39.45 -31.77
CA PHE A 668 -27.41 -39.96 -31.90
C PHE A 668 -28.23 -38.96 -32.73
N PHE A 669 -28.93 -39.45 -33.76
CA PHE A 669 -29.90 -38.65 -34.48
C PHE A 669 -31.22 -39.42 -34.63
N GLY A 670 -32.34 -38.78 -34.28
CA GLY A 670 -33.66 -39.36 -34.40
C GLY A 670 -34.67 -38.36 -34.96
N VAL A 671 -35.63 -38.86 -35.72
CA VAL A 671 -36.82 -38.13 -36.21
C VAL A 671 -38.01 -38.55 -35.37
N LEU A 672 -38.41 -37.69 -34.46
CA LEU A 672 -39.61 -37.86 -33.65
C LEU A 672 -40.82 -37.39 -34.46
N ASP A 673 -41.79 -38.25 -34.64
CA ASP A 673 -43.14 -37.98 -35.22
C ASP A 673 -44.11 -37.83 -34.06
N SER A 674 -44.51 -36.59 -33.76
CA SER A 674 -45.44 -36.31 -32.65
C SER A 674 -46.87 -36.75 -32.94
N GLU A 675 -47.24 -36.93 -34.24
CA GLU A 675 -48.58 -37.41 -34.63
C GLU A 675 -48.74 -38.91 -34.40
N ASN A 676 -47.67 -39.66 -34.70
CA ASN A 676 -47.65 -41.11 -34.57
C ASN A 676 -46.98 -41.60 -33.27
N SER A 677 -46.57 -40.68 -32.37
CA SER A 677 -45.81 -41.00 -31.14
C SER A 677 -44.73 -42.05 -31.43
N SER A 678 -43.95 -41.81 -32.49
CA SER A 678 -42.88 -42.72 -32.90
C SER A 678 -41.53 -41.97 -33.13
N LEU A 679 -40.43 -42.67 -32.89
CA LEU A 679 -39.09 -42.18 -33.16
C LEU A 679 -38.38 -43.14 -34.09
N ARG A 680 -37.93 -42.65 -35.25
CA ARG A 680 -36.96 -43.32 -36.12
C ARG A 680 -35.59 -42.76 -35.79
N PHE A 681 -34.63 -43.58 -35.47
CA PHE A 681 -33.33 -43.15 -35.02
C PHE A 681 -32.20 -44.06 -35.54
N ALA A 682 -30.99 -43.48 -35.51
CA ALA A 682 -29.74 -44.22 -35.71
C ALA A 682 -28.70 -43.65 -34.72
N SER A 683 -27.77 -44.49 -34.30
CA SER A 683 -26.67 -44.12 -33.38
C SER A 683 -25.30 -44.39 -34.03
N ALA A 684 -24.39 -43.45 -33.83
CA ALA A 684 -22.99 -43.55 -34.15
C ALA A 684 -22.16 -43.70 -32.87
N GLY A 685 -22.32 -44.82 -32.15
CA GLY A 685 -21.56 -45.15 -30.96
C GLY A 685 -21.89 -44.30 -29.75
N HIS A 686 -23.02 -43.59 -29.74
CA HIS A 686 -23.46 -42.84 -28.57
C HIS A 686 -24.13 -43.79 -27.56
N LEU A 687 -24.14 -43.38 -26.26
CA LEU A 687 -24.80 -44.12 -25.19
C LEU A 687 -26.27 -44.38 -25.52
N ASP A 688 -26.73 -45.61 -25.31
CA ASP A 688 -28.09 -46.00 -25.63
C ASP A 688 -29.07 -45.22 -24.73
N PRO A 689 -30.04 -44.49 -25.32
CA PRO A 689 -31.06 -43.79 -24.56
C PRO A 689 -31.97 -44.75 -23.81
N TYR A 690 -32.43 -44.35 -22.62
CA TYR A 690 -33.44 -45.07 -21.88
C TYR A 690 -34.87 -44.68 -22.29
N VAL A 691 -35.76 -45.68 -22.43
CA VAL A 691 -37.19 -45.45 -22.45
C VAL A 691 -37.78 -46.03 -21.16
N PHE A 692 -38.40 -45.16 -20.37
CA PHE A 692 -39.26 -45.59 -19.28
C PHE A 692 -40.66 -45.90 -19.81
N ARG A 693 -41.07 -47.17 -19.73
CA ARG A 693 -42.42 -47.64 -20.12
C ARG A 693 -43.36 -47.45 -18.92
N ALA A 694 -44.26 -46.48 -19.02
CA ALA A 694 -45.11 -46.09 -17.90
C ALA A 694 -46.09 -47.19 -17.46
N ARG A 695 -46.64 -47.94 -18.40
CA ARG A 695 -47.55 -49.06 -18.10
C ARG A 695 -46.90 -50.21 -17.39
N GLU A 696 -45.67 -50.55 -17.81
CA GLU A 696 -44.95 -51.71 -17.28
C GLU A 696 -44.01 -51.34 -16.12
N LYS A 697 -43.78 -50.07 -15.91
CA LYS A 697 -42.80 -49.53 -14.97
C LYS A 697 -41.40 -50.15 -15.15
N LYS A 698 -40.99 -50.32 -16.42
CA LYS A 698 -39.71 -50.89 -16.82
C LYS A 698 -38.88 -49.88 -17.61
N LEU A 699 -37.54 -50.11 -17.62
CA LEU A 699 -36.65 -49.45 -18.53
C LEU A 699 -36.32 -50.34 -19.72
N GLU A 700 -36.26 -49.72 -20.88
CA GLU A 700 -35.85 -50.32 -22.14
C GLU A 700 -34.68 -49.48 -22.70
N LEU A 701 -33.62 -50.10 -23.19
CA LEU A 701 -32.53 -49.43 -23.89
C LEU A 701 -32.84 -49.37 -25.38
N LEU A 702 -32.66 -48.17 -25.98
CA LEU A 702 -32.82 -47.99 -27.43
C LEU A 702 -31.45 -48.18 -28.10
N SER A 703 -31.17 -49.42 -28.43
CA SER A 703 -29.87 -49.76 -29.06
C SER A 703 -29.97 -49.68 -30.58
N SER A 704 -29.02 -49.02 -31.18
CA SER A 704 -28.70 -49.05 -32.60
C SER A 704 -27.23 -49.13 -32.81
N TRP A 705 -26.78 -50.13 -33.53
CA TRP A 705 -25.35 -50.36 -33.70
C TRP A 705 -24.73 -49.39 -34.71
N GLY A 706 -23.57 -48.80 -34.39
CA GLY A 706 -22.78 -47.98 -35.27
C GLY A 706 -21.49 -47.55 -34.65
N PHE A 707 -20.40 -47.35 -35.42
CA PHE A 707 -19.15 -46.78 -34.91
C PHE A 707 -19.30 -45.26 -34.73
N PRO A 708 -18.55 -44.66 -33.75
CA PRO A 708 -18.46 -43.23 -33.65
C PRO A 708 -18.04 -42.54 -34.96
N LEU A 709 -18.54 -41.33 -35.19
CA LEU A 709 -18.15 -40.53 -36.34
C LEU A 709 -16.62 -40.30 -36.32
N GLY A 710 -16.01 -40.40 -37.51
CA GLY A 710 -14.55 -40.23 -37.63
C GLY A 710 -13.74 -41.53 -37.50
N VAL A 711 -14.35 -42.68 -37.17
CA VAL A 711 -13.64 -43.96 -36.99
C VAL A 711 -13.46 -44.72 -38.33
N LYS A 712 -14.53 -44.90 -39.09
CA LYS A 712 -14.51 -45.65 -40.36
C LYS A 712 -15.29 -44.95 -41.46
N ARG A 713 -14.77 -45.06 -42.67
CA ARG A 713 -15.32 -44.35 -43.85
C ARG A 713 -16.54 -44.97 -44.48
N ARG A 714 -16.83 -46.27 -44.29
CA ARG A 714 -17.89 -47.01 -45.00
C ARG A 714 -18.54 -48.13 -44.19
N GLU A 715 -18.72 -47.91 -42.89
CA GLU A 715 -19.54 -48.82 -42.10
C GLU A 715 -21.01 -48.35 -42.16
N PRO A 716 -21.96 -49.24 -42.42
CA PRO A 716 -23.39 -48.88 -42.45
C PRO A 716 -23.88 -48.53 -41.06
N PHE A 717 -24.62 -47.45 -40.97
CA PHE A 717 -25.45 -47.14 -39.81
C PHE A 717 -26.79 -47.88 -39.96
N HIS A 718 -27.43 -48.23 -38.84
CA HIS A 718 -28.68 -48.96 -38.85
C HIS A 718 -29.79 -48.09 -38.25
N GLU A 719 -30.94 -48.04 -38.96
CA GLU A 719 -32.13 -47.35 -38.46
C GLU A 719 -32.95 -48.30 -37.61
N ALA A 720 -33.43 -47.81 -36.49
CA ALA A 720 -34.40 -48.47 -35.66
C ALA A 720 -35.65 -47.59 -35.46
N VAL A 721 -36.77 -48.21 -35.13
CA VAL A 721 -38.02 -47.49 -34.90
C VAL A 721 -38.60 -47.93 -33.56
N VAL A 722 -39.02 -46.97 -32.79
CA VAL A 722 -39.70 -47.18 -31.50
C VAL A 722 -40.98 -46.38 -31.46
N ARG A 723 -42.03 -46.97 -30.84
CA ARG A 723 -43.29 -46.28 -30.57
C ARG A 723 -43.46 -46.05 -29.10
N PHE A 724 -44.11 -44.94 -28.77
CA PHE A 724 -44.33 -44.53 -27.37
C PHE A 724 -45.80 -44.53 -27.03
N ASP A 725 -46.10 -45.04 -25.86
CA ASP A 725 -47.44 -44.94 -25.28
C ASP A 725 -47.53 -43.63 -24.43
N PRO A 726 -48.75 -43.10 -24.23
CA PRO A 726 -48.94 -41.99 -23.30
C PRO A 726 -48.41 -42.33 -21.91
N GLY A 727 -47.58 -41.45 -21.36
CA GLY A 727 -46.89 -41.67 -20.09
C GLY A 727 -45.44 -42.13 -20.23
N ASP A 728 -44.99 -42.59 -21.40
CA ASP A 728 -43.60 -42.98 -21.63
C ASP A 728 -42.62 -41.79 -21.59
N ARG A 729 -41.39 -42.06 -21.24
CA ARG A 729 -40.28 -41.06 -21.21
C ARG A 729 -39.09 -41.57 -21.97
N LEU A 730 -38.52 -40.73 -22.83
CA LEU A 730 -37.22 -40.94 -23.45
C LEU A 730 -36.18 -40.08 -22.75
N VAL A 731 -35.05 -40.69 -22.36
CA VAL A 731 -33.98 -40.05 -21.65
C VAL A 731 -32.67 -40.22 -22.44
N LEU A 732 -32.12 -39.11 -22.98
CA LEU A 732 -30.77 -39.05 -23.57
C LEU A 732 -29.83 -38.37 -22.58
N TYR A 733 -28.62 -38.86 -22.47
CA TYR A 733 -27.67 -38.43 -21.49
C TYR A 733 -26.24 -38.61 -21.98
N SER A 734 -25.31 -37.78 -21.49
CA SER A 734 -23.88 -37.96 -21.73
C SER A 734 -23.22 -38.76 -20.61
N ASP A 735 -22.01 -39.27 -20.87
CA ASP A 735 -21.22 -40.08 -19.92
C ASP A 735 -20.80 -39.28 -18.69
N GLY A 736 -20.61 -37.96 -18.79
CA GLY A 736 -20.30 -37.12 -17.64
C GLY A 736 -21.34 -37.11 -16.51
N LEU A 737 -22.57 -37.59 -16.74
CA LEU A 737 -23.55 -37.84 -15.68
C LEU A 737 -23.30 -39.19 -14.98
N ILE A 738 -22.91 -40.20 -15.74
CA ILE A 738 -22.66 -41.56 -15.25
C ILE A 738 -21.32 -41.69 -14.58
N GLU A 739 -20.30 -41.03 -15.13
CA GLU A 739 -18.90 -41.06 -14.68
C GLU A 739 -18.62 -40.04 -13.56
N ALA A 740 -19.59 -39.21 -13.17
CA ALA A 740 -19.43 -38.24 -12.10
C ALA A 740 -18.96 -38.87 -10.79
N LEU A 741 -17.80 -38.45 -10.29
CA LEU A 741 -17.12 -39.05 -9.13
C LEU A 741 -17.58 -38.44 -7.80
N ASN A 742 -17.71 -39.30 -6.76
CA ASN A 742 -17.85 -38.86 -5.37
C ASN A 742 -16.47 -38.58 -4.74
N ASP A 743 -16.44 -38.23 -3.46
CA ASP A 743 -15.19 -37.96 -2.72
C ASP A 743 -14.29 -39.20 -2.58
N ASP A 744 -14.86 -40.40 -2.68
CA ASP A 744 -14.13 -41.69 -2.58
C ASP A 744 -13.63 -42.18 -3.95
N GLY A 745 -13.90 -41.41 -5.03
CA GLY A 745 -13.50 -41.77 -6.40
C GLY A 745 -14.41 -42.79 -7.06
N GLU A 746 -15.61 -43.03 -6.54
CA GLU A 746 -16.59 -43.94 -7.15
C GLU A 746 -17.45 -43.19 -8.15
N PRO A 747 -17.75 -43.74 -9.34
CA PRO A 747 -18.67 -43.13 -10.30
C PRO A 747 -20.12 -43.23 -9.83
N PHE A 748 -20.96 -42.29 -10.27
CA PHE A 748 -22.42 -42.34 -10.04
C PHE A 748 -23.04 -43.63 -10.56
N GLY A 749 -22.66 -44.05 -11.74
CA GLY A 749 -22.96 -45.32 -12.33
C GLY A 749 -24.38 -45.48 -12.86
N PHE A 750 -24.57 -46.47 -13.73
CA PHE A 750 -25.83 -46.77 -14.37
C PHE A 750 -26.95 -47.21 -13.39
N GLU A 751 -26.59 -47.99 -12.37
CA GLU A 751 -27.60 -48.52 -11.41
C GLU A 751 -28.33 -47.39 -10.67
N ARG A 752 -27.58 -46.36 -10.21
CA ARG A 752 -28.17 -45.19 -9.54
C ARG A 752 -29.02 -44.35 -10.51
N PHE A 753 -28.50 -44.16 -11.75
CA PHE A 753 -29.18 -43.43 -12.78
C PHE A 753 -30.53 -44.09 -13.13
N GLU A 754 -30.55 -45.40 -13.41
CA GLU A 754 -31.71 -46.21 -13.65
C GLU A 754 -32.70 -46.19 -12.47
N GLY A 755 -32.19 -46.29 -11.24
CA GLY A 755 -33.02 -46.23 -10.04
C GLY A 755 -33.80 -44.91 -9.91
N VAL A 756 -33.18 -43.79 -10.29
CA VAL A 756 -33.89 -42.50 -10.33
C VAL A 756 -34.93 -42.48 -11.40
N ILE A 757 -34.64 -42.97 -12.63
CA ILE A 757 -35.63 -43.03 -13.73
C ILE A 757 -36.80 -43.92 -13.32
N LEU A 758 -36.57 -45.10 -12.75
CA LEU A 758 -37.62 -46.01 -12.31
C LEU A 758 -38.50 -45.40 -11.22
N SER A 759 -37.95 -44.68 -10.29
CA SER A 759 -38.67 -44.07 -9.19
C SER A 759 -39.42 -42.80 -9.56
N ARG A 760 -38.98 -42.04 -10.56
CA ARG A 760 -39.50 -40.73 -10.94
C ARG A 760 -40.00 -40.62 -12.36
N GLY A 761 -39.86 -41.67 -13.19
CA GLY A 761 -40.23 -41.68 -14.60
C GLY A 761 -41.69 -41.42 -14.88
N ALA A 762 -42.59 -41.73 -13.96
CA ALA A 762 -44.02 -41.41 -14.09
C ALA A 762 -44.33 -39.89 -14.00
N GLN A 763 -43.36 -39.07 -13.56
CA GLN A 763 -43.50 -37.61 -13.43
C GLN A 763 -43.17 -36.89 -14.75
N GLY A 764 -43.51 -35.60 -14.87
CA GLY A 764 -43.23 -34.81 -16.07
C GLY A 764 -41.74 -34.67 -16.39
N ALA A 765 -41.43 -34.32 -17.65
CA ALA A 765 -40.05 -34.22 -18.14
C ALA A 765 -39.12 -33.34 -17.25
N ASP A 766 -39.59 -32.16 -16.84
CA ASP A 766 -38.81 -31.27 -15.97
C ASP A 766 -38.58 -31.86 -14.60
N VAL A 767 -39.54 -32.55 -14.03
CA VAL A 767 -39.39 -33.13 -12.67
C VAL A 767 -38.38 -34.29 -12.71
N LEU A 768 -38.46 -35.16 -13.76
CA LEU A 768 -37.48 -36.23 -13.93
C LEU A 768 -36.08 -35.69 -14.18
N LYS A 769 -35.93 -34.68 -15.05
CA LYS A 769 -34.66 -33.99 -15.30
C LYS A 769 -34.05 -33.46 -14.00
N GLN A 770 -34.86 -32.75 -13.21
CA GLN A 770 -34.37 -32.19 -11.94
C GLN A 770 -33.99 -33.29 -10.94
N ALA A 771 -34.76 -34.33 -10.81
CA ALA A 771 -34.46 -35.45 -9.92
C ALA A 771 -33.12 -36.13 -10.27
N LEU A 772 -32.84 -36.33 -11.57
CA LEU A 772 -31.58 -36.89 -12.05
C LEU A 772 -30.41 -35.96 -11.72
N LEU A 773 -30.51 -34.68 -12.03
CA LEU A 773 -29.46 -33.70 -11.75
C LEU A 773 -29.18 -33.52 -10.24
N GLU A 774 -30.23 -33.48 -9.42
CA GLU A 774 -30.10 -33.39 -7.96
C GLU A 774 -29.46 -34.63 -7.36
N SER A 775 -29.79 -35.84 -7.90
CA SER A 775 -29.18 -37.06 -7.45
C SER A 775 -27.68 -37.10 -7.73
N VAL A 776 -27.25 -36.72 -8.95
CA VAL A 776 -25.81 -36.59 -9.29
C VAL A 776 -25.15 -35.54 -8.42
N LYS A 777 -25.77 -34.37 -8.26
CA LYS A 777 -25.25 -33.28 -7.44
C LYS A 777 -25.06 -33.67 -5.97
N SER A 778 -26.00 -34.40 -5.40
CA SER A 778 -25.94 -34.89 -4.03
C SER A 778 -24.88 -35.94 -3.87
N PHE A 779 -24.74 -36.85 -4.83
CA PHE A 779 -23.72 -37.89 -4.83
C PHE A 779 -22.29 -37.31 -4.90
N THR A 780 -22.08 -36.32 -5.76
CA THR A 780 -20.80 -35.65 -5.94
C THR A 780 -20.52 -34.57 -4.88
N ARG A 781 -21.43 -34.36 -3.92
CA ARG A 781 -21.36 -33.26 -2.94
C ARG A 781 -21.09 -31.88 -3.58
N ASN A 782 -21.70 -31.66 -4.74
CA ASN A 782 -21.57 -30.41 -5.49
C ASN A 782 -20.13 -30.10 -6.01
N ARG A 783 -19.30 -31.11 -6.23
CA ARG A 783 -18.01 -30.94 -6.92
C ARG A 783 -18.25 -30.40 -8.35
N PRO A 784 -17.30 -29.60 -8.89
CA PRO A 784 -17.32 -29.27 -10.30
C PRO A 784 -17.27 -30.56 -11.14
N PRO A 785 -17.99 -30.64 -12.28
CA PRO A 785 -17.93 -31.78 -13.15
C PRO A 785 -16.54 -31.92 -13.79
N GLU A 786 -16.11 -33.18 -13.96
CA GLU A 786 -14.84 -33.50 -14.65
C GLU A 786 -15.04 -33.68 -16.15
N ASP A 787 -16.29 -34.02 -16.59
CA ASP A 787 -16.72 -34.06 -17.98
C ASP A 787 -18.08 -33.37 -18.17
N ASP A 788 -18.44 -33.04 -19.43
CA ASP A 788 -19.65 -32.32 -19.78
C ASP A 788 -20.90 -33.13 -19.38
N GLN A 789 -21.85 -32.47 -18.77
CA GLN A 789 -23.08 -33.11 -18.28
C GLN A 789 -24.28 -32.61 -19.08
N THR A 790 -24.78 -33.45 -19.96
CA THR A 790 -25.94 -33.17 -20.82
C THR A 790 -27.07 -34.17 -20.58
N LEU A 791 -28.25 -33.66 -20.47
CA LEU A 791 -29.45 -34.46 -20.24
C LEU A 791 -30.62 -33.89 -21.07
N VAL A 792 -31.31 -34.76 -21.81
CA VAL A 792 -32.54 -34.44 -22.52
C VAL A 792 -33.58 -35.45 -22.13
N VAL A 793 -34.74 -34.98 -21.69
CA VAL A 793 -35.90 -35.80 -21.36
C VAL A 793 -37.08 -35.42 -22.26
N VAL A 794 -37.66 -36.40 -22.95
CA VAL A 794 -38.90 -36.24 -23.76
C VAL A 794 -40.02 -37.00 -23.06
N SER A 795 -41.13 -36.33 -22.82
CA SER A 795 -42.30 -36.88 -22.18
C SER A 795 -43.44 -36.97 -23.22
N PHE A 796 -44.07 -38.13 -23.32
CA PHE A 796 -45.22 -38.34 -24.20
C PHE A 796 -46.52 -38.27 -23.38
N GLU A 797 -47.43 -37.35 -23.75
CA GLU A 797 -48.67 -37.11 -23.01
C GLU A 797 -49.90 -37.49 -23.85
N ASP A 798 -51.06 -37.79 -23.20
CA ASP A 798 -52.27 -38.05 -23.88
C ASP A 798 -52.86 -36.79 -24.54
N ARG A 799 -53.17 -36.82 -25.80
CA ARG A 799 -53.77 -35.71 -26.59
C ARG A 799 -54.98 -35.06 -25.92
N GLN A 800 -55.82 -35.85 -25.21
CA GLN A 800 -56.94 -35.29 -24.49
C GLN A 800 -56.58 -34.44 -23.27
N VAL A 801 -55.50 -34.74 -22.61
CA VAL A 801 -55.06 -34.02 -21.44
C VAL A 801 -54.38 -32.70 -21.84
N VAL A 802 -53.63 -32.63 -22.94
CA VAL A 802 -53.02 -31.44 -23.51
C VAL A 802 -54.07 -30.41 -23.96
N ALA A 803 -55.15 -30.84 -24.62
CA ALA A 803 -56.21 -29.94 -25.04
C ALA A 803 -56.94 -29.26 -23.85
N LEU A 804 -57.05 -29.94 -22.72
CA LEU A 804 -57.65 -29.40 -21.48
C LEU A 804 -56.73 -28.40 -20.71
N ARG A 805 -55.41 -28.42 -20.96
CA ARG A 805 -54.45 -27.45 -20.37
C ARG A 805 -54.28 -26.19 -21.23
N ALA A 806 -54.63 -26.22 -22.49
CA ALA A 806 -54.58 -25.11 -23.43
C ALA A 806 -55.87 -24.28 -23.52
N SER A 807 -56.97 -24.76 -22.94
CA SER A 807 -58.22 -24.05 -22.70
C SER A 807 -58.31 -23.45 -21.32
#